data_4eeeb129bbeae99251092b8e086dc609
#
_entry.id   4eeeb129bbeae99251092b8e086dc609
#
_cell.length_a   1.000
_cell.length_b   1.000
_cell.length_c   1.000
_cell.angle_alpha   90.00
_cell.angle_beta   90.00
_cell.angle_gamma   90.00
#
_symmetry.space_group_name_H-M   'P 1'
#
loop_
_entity.id
_entity.type
_entity.pdbx_description
1 polymer ?
#
loop_
_entity_poly.entity_id
_entity_poly.type
_entity_poly.pdbx_seq_one_letter_code
_entity_poly.pdbx_strand_id
1 'polypeptide(L)'
;MKQPKSRLTTKILAFVLILALVFPASAFASVADVAKDTRVPGKSLANTYPAYTDIDWQISLAEDAQAMVTVPTNMTKEELGTALSGDLTLSLDRDSTRGYLNPEKFPYPYQGGKLDTWMTQWKQDQQPQPMFTVTERGISVDEAGKVSLKLWININCYFGTRSGNVDYSAPHSNGGAYLDLCGYYTLHVTAGEKTVGSVHAKVVPYDSFRTVYELYDDIDALAAMDTDLYVAKESMGHTTVDGYDMPYLIVADSKESVEKWLAYTDLVESDPDLVLTKLANGEFNDLRVPMFASNVHSNENAAVNGILEFAHLLLENETINVNTLEGFTEAGKALLEQEMARQGVAVPKQIKDFASYIGFIRGENGYKANDSLYSGPLNLEEYYNVKENEVNVKELLSDVFMVIVPEQNIEGYEHMTRTFGLGYDPNRDEANQTSFEDSNAMALVNKFNPMVFTEIHGRVEAMLIEPCTPPHEPNYEYDLIAKQFIQLGEAVGMGAIANNPHHNSFEMPYRDFLRTDDSSPSGVAWTEPWDDMTTAYGSQFPVLIGTAGITWELPVYSDISSELIVPYGLMTQAMYIQENKIDMLTIQAKLFSRGVNNTNSNELVGPWYVDQYDQAGKQADLMRPVYNGEGQNGNFYPECYIIPMDSVNQKNLYDAAAEMKYLTRNDVKVNVASKAFTYNGVTYPAGTMVVSMYQAKRSLANSQLFDGTFINVWQGLYSESFAQRSNARGYDRIIVAEPAAYKTIMDACPETISYSEALTYLATFAAQFDGVKNADVIIDNVSNDSAAAVNALLRAGKTVGMITEGTEKGNFICSYADFLTIAGDYVITATGVYGAGYKAAVLLNPQVFLPGKPANNTSGYVEATLRAASYNYRFD
;
A
#
# COMPACT_ATOMS: atom_id res chain seq x y z
N MET A 1 -18.67 -15.81 -56.06
CA MET A 1 -18.74 -16.46 -54.76
C MET A 1 -18.64 -15.34 -53.72
N LYS A 2 -19.67 -15.13 -52.96
CA LYS A 2 -19.71 -14.04 -51.93
C LYS A 2 -19.18 -14.65 -50.64
N GLN A 3 -18.12 -14.08 -50.10
CA GLN A 3 -17.68 -14.38 -48.70
C GLN A 3 -18.65 -13.77 -47.68
N PRO A 4 -18.93 -14.42 -46.59
CA PRO A 4 -19.82 -13.90 -45.56
C PRO A 4 -19.07 -12.89 -44.72
N LYS A 5 -19.48 -11.65 -44.77
CA LYS A 5 -19.11 -10.59 -43.85
C LYS A 5 -19.86 -10.72 -42.55
N SER A 6 -19.13 -10.46 -41.40
CA SER A 6 -19.65 -10.08 -40.12
C SER A 6 -20.69 -10.96 -39.42
N ARG A 7 -20.29 -12.15 -39.03
CA ARG A 7 -21.05 -12.90 -38.00
C ARG A 7 -20.51 -12.69 -36.57
N LEU A 8 -19.34 -12.10 -36.43
CA LEU A 8 -18.73 -11.95 -35.10
C LEU A 8 -19.35 -10.80 -34.30
N THR A 9 -19.48 -9.62 -34.92
CA THR A 9 -20.04 -8.43 -34.23
C THR A 9 -21.52 -8.57 -33.85
N THR A 10 -22.30 -9.23 -34.72
CA THR A 10 -23.72 -9.49 -34.44
C THR A 10 -23.91 -10.61 -33.41
N LYS A 11 -23.00 -11.56 -33.33
CA LYS A 11 -22.99 -12.60 -32.32
C LYS A 11 -22.63 -12.03 -30.92
N ILE A 12 -21.70 -11.09 -30.86
CA ILE A 12 -21.30 -10.43 -29.61
C ILE A 12 -22.46 -9.61 -29.04
N LEU A 13 -23.17 -8.83 -29.85
CA LEU A 13 -24.32 -8.04 -29.37
C LEU A 13 -25.53 -8.91 -29.02
N ALA A 14 -25.80 -9.98 -29.73
CA ALA A 14 -26.88 -10.92 -29.44
C ALA A 14 -26.57 -11.76 -28.19
N PHE A 15 -25.32 -12.07 -27.96
CA PHE A 15 -24.89 -12.88 -26.80
C PHE A 15 -24.98 -12.09 -25.48
N VAL A 16 -24.63 -10.82 -25.48
CA VAL A 16 -24.78 -9.94 -24.31
C VAL A 16 -26.27 -9.78 -23.92
N LEU A 17 -27.20 -9.78 -24.90
CA LEU A 17 -28.64 -9.69 -24.62
C LEU A 17 -29.27 -11.02 -24.16
N ILE A 18 -28.70 -12.15 -24.54
CA ILE A 18 -29.21 -13.48 -24.17
C ILE A 18 -28.69 -13.91 -22.79
N LEU A 19 -27.48 -13.49 -22.41
CA LEU A 19 -26.92 -13.76 -21.08
C LEU A 19 -27.70 -13.07 -19.94
N ALA A 20 -28.30 -11.91 -20.20
CA ALA A 20 -29.13 -11.21 -19.21
C ALA A 20 -30.46 -11.89 -18.89
N LEU A 21 -30.87 -12.94 -19.63
CA LEU A 21 -32.20 -13.54 -19.54
C LEU A 21 -32.23 -15.00 -19.03
N VAL A 22 -31.08 -15.66 -18.82
CA VAL A 22 -31.10 -17.12 -18.61
C VAL A 22 -30.40 -17.60 -17.33
N PHE A 23 -29.68 -16.75 -16.58
CA PHE A 23 -28.98 -17.18 -15.36
C PHE A 23 -29.45 -16.41 -14.11
N PRO A 24 -29.61 -17.07 -12.96
CA PRO A 24 -29.86 -16.36 -11.71
C PRO A 24 -28.64 -15.52 -11.31
N ALA A 25 -28.90 -14.31 -10.82
CA ALA A 25 -27.89 -13.30 -10.49
C ALA A 25 -26.77 -13.76 -9.53
N SER A 26 -26.94 -14.90 -8.86
CA SER A 26 -25.95 -15.46 -7.93
C SER A 26 -24.78 -16.22 -8.57
N ALA A 27 -24.90 -16.61 -9.85
CA ALA A 27 -23.83 -17.33 -10.55
C ALA A 27 -22.81 -16.39 -11.23
N PHE A 28 -23.09 -15.09 -11.23
CA PHE A 28 -22.23 -14.06 -11.85
C PHE A 28 -21.45 -13.24 -10.84
N ALA A 29 -21.53 -13.55 -9.54
CA ALA A 29 -20.94 -12.71 -8.50
C ALA A 29 -19.42 -12.50 -8.71
N SER A 30 -18.66 -13.52 -9.09
CA SER A 30 -17.20 -13.38 -9.25
C SER A 30 -16.79 -12.64 -10.52
N VAL A 31 -17.52 -12.81 -11.63
CA VAL A 31 -17.20 -12.11 -12.90
C VAL A 31 -17.89 -10.76 -12.98
N ALA A 32 -19.11 -10.65 -12.42
CA ALA A 32 -19.80 -9.36 -12.31
C ALA A 32 -19.11 -8.41 -11.32
N ASP A 33 -18.44 -8.94 -10.31
CA ASP A 33 -17.66 -8.12 -9.36
C ASP A 33 -16.37 -7.58 -10.00
N VAL A 34 -15.74 -8.34 -10.88
CA VAL A 34 -14.62 -7.84 -11.70
C VAL A 34 -15.07 -6.75 -12.69
N ALA A 35 -16.34 -6.78 -13.13
CA ALA A 35 -16.90 -5.79 -14.06
C ALA A 35 -17.54 -4.58 -13.38
N LYS A 36 -17.76 -4.60 -12.06
CA LYS A 36 -18.27 -3.44 -11.32
C LYS A 36 -17.20 -2.37 -11.19
N ASP A 37 -17.64 -1.14 -11.18
CA ASP A 37 -16.81 -0.04 -10.72
C ASP A 37 -16.48 -0.29 -9.25
N THR A 38 -15.23 -0.61 -8.97
CA THR A 38 -14.72 -0.88 -7.62
C THR A 38 -14.81 0.34 -6.69
N ARG A 39 -15.05 1.53 -7.26
CA ARG A 39 -15.26 2.77 -6.51
C ARG A 39 -16.69 2.94 -5.98
N VAL A 40 -17.52 1.93 -6.08
CA VAL A 40 -18.81 1.94 -5.37
C VAL A 40 -18.53 1.83 -3.87
N PRO A 41 -19.05 2.76 -3.06
CA PRO A 41 -18.83 2.74 -1.61
C PRO A 41 -19.26 1.41 -1.00
N GLY A 42 -18.45 0.92 -0.09
CA GLY A 42 -18.77 -0.26 0.70
C GLY A 42 -19.59 0.07 1.94
N LYS A 43 -19.69 -0.89 2.84
CA LYS A 43 -20.35 -0.69 4.12
C LYS A 43 -19.45 0.09 5.08
N SER A 44 -19.95 1.17 5.67
CA SER A 44 -19.28 1.89 6.74
C SER A 44 -19.39 1.13 8.06
N LEU A 45 -18.36 1.25 8.88
CA LEU A 45 -18.35 0.80 10.27
C LEU A 45 -18.73 1.92 11.25
N ALA A 46 -18.90 3.16 10.77
CA ALA A 46 -19.32 4.28 11.60
C ALA A 46 -20.60 3.97 12.39
N ASN A 47 -20.65 4.41 13.64
CA ASN A 47 -21.79 4.26 14.53
C ASN A 47 -22.28 2.80 14.73
N THR A 48 -21.48 1.80 14.35
CA THR A 48 -21.78 0.40 14.66
C THR A 48 -21.41 0.03 16.08
N TYR A 49 -20.84 0.98 16.79
CA TYR A 49 -20.25 0.83 18.10
C TYR A 49 -21.03 1.63 19.14
N PRO A 50 -21.77 0.97 20.04
CA PRO A 50 -22.53 1.69 21.06
C PRO A 50 -21.58 2.33 22.08
N ALA A 51 -21.73 3.63 22.29
CA ALA A 51 -21.09 4.33 23.39
C ALA A 51 -21.73 3.92 24.73
N TYR A 52 -21.02 3.25 25.58
CA TYR A 52 -21.46 2.91 26.92
C TYR A 52 -20.96 3.96 27.90
N THR A 53 -21.89 4.54 28.65
CA THR A 53 -21.60 5.63 29.62
C THR A 53 -21.31 5.13 31.04
N ASP A 54 -21.44 3.84 31.27
CA ASP A 54 -21.26 3.18 32.56
C ASP A 54 -19.90 2.49 32.72
N ILE A 55 -18.89 2.95 31.97
CA ILE A 55 -17.53 2.46 32.09
C ILE A 55 -16.82 3.23 33.18
N ASP A 56 -16.38 2.49 34.20
CA ASP A 56 -15.67 3.05 35.34
C ASP A 56 -14.16 3.11 35.13
N TRP A 57 -13.64 2.32 34.20
CA TRP A 57 -12.21 2.14 33.98
C TRP A 57 -11.91 1.71 32.53
N GLN A 58 -10.98 2.40 31.88
CA GLN A 58 -10.46 2.02 30.58
C GLN A 58 -8.97 1.66 30.69
N ILE A 59 -8.55 0.68 29.92
CA ILE A 59 -7.17 0.22 29.83
C ILE A 59 -6.78 0.13 28.37
N SER A 60 -5.62 0.70 28.04
CA SER A 60 -4.93 0.51 26.78
C SER A 60 -3.83 -0.55 26.90
N LEU A 61 -3.90 -1.60 26.07
CA LEU A 61 -2.92 -2.69 26.12
C LEU A 61 -1.54 -2.31 25.58
N ALA A 62 -1.46 -1.29 24.73
CA ALA A 62 -0.21 -0.83 24.15
C ALA A 62 0.43 0.31 24.96
N GLU A 63 -0.33 1.04 25.74
CA GLU A 63 0.10 2.28 26.41
C GLU A 63 0.22 2.14 27.92
N ASP A 64 -0.61 1.29 28.51
CA ASP A 64 -0.66 1.12 29.96
C ASP A 64 0.15 -0.11 30.44
N ALA A 65 1.28 0.14 31.07
CA ALA A 65 2.01 -0.92 31.79
C ALA A 65 1.50 -1.10 33.22
N GLN A 66 0.98 -0.02 33.81
CA GLN A 66 0.43 0.04 35.14
C GLN A 66 -0.80 0.96 35.16
N ALA A 67 -1.76 0.62 36.00
CA ALA A 67 -2.94 1.43 36.20
C ALA A 67 -3.37 1.48 37.66
N MET A 68 -4.10 2.51 38.02
CA MET A 68 -4.79 2.61 39.29
C MET A 68 -6.29 2.52 39.03
N VAL A 69 -6.95 1.55 39.65
CA VAL A 69 -8.40 1.42 39.61
C VAL A 69 -9.03 1.72 40.96
N THR A 70 -10.14 2.46 40.93
CA THR A 70 -10.96 2.74 42.12
C THR A 70 -12.20 1.87 42.10
N VAL A 71 -12.29 0.93 43.04
CA VAL A 71 -13.41 -0.02 43.11
C VAL A 71 -14.40 0.45 44.18
N PRO A 72 -15.61 0.87 43.84
CA PRO A 72 -16.66 1.22 44.77
C PRO A 72 -17.00 0.04 45.67
N THR A 73 -17.25 0.29 46.97
CA THR A 73 -17.65 -0.77 47.89
C THR A 73 -18.80 -0.30 48.78
N ASN A 74 -19.60 -1.26 49.20
CA ASN A 74 -20.61 -1.03 50.27
C ASN A 74 -20.08 -1.32 51.68
N MET A 75 -18.81 -1.67 51.81
CA MET A 75 -18.16 -1.91 53.10
C MET A 75 -17.85 -0.59 53.82
N THR A 76 -17.89 -0.61 55.15
CA THR A 76 -17.32 0.45 55.93
C THR A 76 -15.78 0.42 55.80
N LYS A 77 -15.11 1.51 56.22
CA LYS A 77 -13.65 1.58 56.19
C LYS A 77 -12.99 0.47 57.03
N GLU A 78 -13.58 0.13 58.16
CA GLU A 78 -13.13 -0.91 59.09
C GLU A 78 -13.31 -2.32 58.46
N GLU A 79 -14.46 -2.57 57.83
CA GLU A 79 -14.74 -3.83 57.18
C GLU A 79 -13.81 -4.04 55.99
N LEU A 80 -13.60 -2.99 55.17
CA LEU A 80 -12.65 -3.02 54.04
C LEU A 80 -11.21 -3.25 54.54
N GLY A 81 -10.79 -2.52 55.55
CA GLY A 81 -9.47 -2.71 56.19
C GLY A 81 -9.24 -4.13 56.68
N THR A 82 -10.28 -4.77 57.23
CA THR A 82 -10.23 -6.19 57.63
C THR A 82 -10.15 -7.10 56.40
N ALA A 83 -10.93 -6.85 55.39
CA ALA A 83 -10.90 -7.62 54.14
C ALA A 83 -9.54 -7.55 53.44
N LEU A 84 -8.90 -6.39 53.43
CA LEU A 84 -7.59 -6.16 52.80
C LEU A 84 -6.42 -6.77 53.58
N SER A 85 -6.63 -7.24 54.83
CA SER A 85 -5.60 -8.00 55.56
C SER A 85 -5.38 -9.41 55.04
N GLY A 86 -6.28 -9.91 54.21
CA GLY A 86 -6.20 -11.19 53.50
C GLY A 86 -5.82 -11.06 52.03
N ASP A 87 -5.84 -12.20 51.37
CA ASP A 87 -5.60 -12.24 49.93
C ASP A 87 -6.81 -11.72 49.15
N LEU A 88 -6.52 -10.91 48.12
CA LEU A 88 -7.50 -10.46 47.15
C LEU A 88 -7.47 -11.35 45.94
N THR A 89 -8.64 -11.68 45.45
CA THR A 89 -8.81 -12.33 44.15
C THR A 89 -9.48 -11.35 43.19
N LEU A 90 -8.86 -11.13 42.05
CA LEU A 90 -9.43 -10.40 40.94
C LEU A 90 -9.92 -11.39 39.90
N SER A 91 -11.14 -11.19 39.39
CA SER A 91 -11.62 -11.93 38.25
C SER A 91 -12.21 -10.95 37.26
N LEU A 92 -11.94 -11.20 35.99
CA LEU A 92 -12.37 -10.37 34.88
C LEU A 92 -13.35 -11.16 34.05
N ASP A 93 -14.62 -10.81 34.13
CA ASP A 93 -15.69 -11.44 33.38
C ASP A 93 -16.01 -10.58 32.15
N ARG A 94 -15.83 -11.16 30.95
CA ARG A 94 -16.16 -10.46 29.71
C ARG A 94 -17.65 -10.34 29.53
N ASP A 95 -18.10 -9.12 29.24
CA ASP A 95 -19.49 -8.85 28.91
C ASP A 95 -19.72 -9.11 27.41
N SER A 96 -20.14 -10.30 27.07
CA SER A 96 -20.44 -10.71 25.69
C SER A 96 -21.67 -10.05 25.08
N THR A 97 -22.45 -9.29 25.87
CA THR A 97 -23.60 -8.53 25.38
C THR A 97 -23.21 -7.16 24.85
N ARG A 98 -21.99 -6.71 25.18
CA ARG A 98 -21.39 -5.47 24.71
C ARG A 98 -20.30 -5.82 23.70
N GLY A 99 -20.60 -5.61 22.43
CA GLY A 99 -19.59 -5.84 21.39
C GLY A 99 -18.64 -4.66 21.29
N TYR A 100 -17.35 -4.84 21.54
CA TYR A 100 -16.36 -3.86 21.14
C TYR A 100 -15.88 -4.12 19.72
N LEU A 101 -15.57 -5.33 19.41
CA LEU A 101 -15.26 -5.81 18.08
C LEU A 101 -16.10 -7.05 17.85
N ASN A 102 -16.50 -7.31 16.62
CA ASN A 102 -17.29 -8.50 16.32
C ASN A 102 -16.43 -9.75 16.56
N PRO A 103 -16.66 -10.52 17.65
CA PRO A 103 -15.81 -11.65 17.98
C PRO A 103 -15.86 -12.77 16.92
N GLU A 104 -16.88 -12.79 16.05
CA GLU A 104 -16.97 -13.77 14.96
C GLU A 104 -15.95 -13.55 13.85
N LYS A 105 -15.39 -12.35 13.76
CA LYS A 105 -14.41 -11.99 12.71
C LYS A 105 -12.95 -12.17 13.13
N PHE A 106 -12.68 -12.42 14.39
CA PHE A 106 -11.30 -12.61 14.82
C PHE A 106 -10.80 -14.02 14.51
N PRO A 107 -9.56 -14.12 13.98
CA PRO A 107 -8.94 -15.43 13.75
C PRO A 107 -8.73 -16.23 15.05
N TYR A 108 -8.82 -15.57 16.20
CA TYR A 108 -8.75 -16.17 17.53
C TYR A 108 -10.03 -15.83 18.32
N PRO A 109 -11.15 -16.48 18.04
CA PRO A 109 -12.41 -16.17 18.71
C PRO A 109 -12.27 -16.42 20.22
N TYR A 110 -12.65 -15.43 21.01
CA TYR A 110 -12.78 -15.57 22.45
C TYR A 110 -13.84 -16.62 22.76
N GLN A 111 -13.44 -17.69 23.41
CA GLN A 111 -14.31 -18.84 23.65
C GLN A 111 -15.26 -18.69 24.85
N GLY A 112 -15.33 -17.50 25.43
CA GLY A 112 -16.13 -17.23 26.62
C GLY A 112 -15.43 -17.62 27.92
N GLY A 113 -15.99 -17.19 29.06
CA GLY A 113 -15.45 -17.48 30.37
C GLY A 113 -14.69 -16.32 30.99
N LYS A 114 -13.87 -16.61 31.99
CA LYS A 114 -13.05 -15.61 32.70
C LYS A 114 -11.73 -15.44 32.00
N LEU A 115 -11.38 -14.18 31.69
CA LEU A 115 -10.07 -13.82 31.16
C LEU A 115 -9.12 -13.42 32.30
N ASP A 116 -8.87 -14.35 33.22
CA ASP A 116 -8.02 -14.14 34.36
C ASP A 116 -6.57 -14.56 34.13
N THR A 117 -6.30 -15.26 33.05
CA THR A 117 -4.96 -15.63 32.61
C THR A 117 -4.74 -15.32 31.14
N TRP A 118 -3.52 -14.90 30.85
CA TRP A 118 -3.07 -14.56 29.51
C TRP A 118 -1.80 -15.35 29.19
N MET A 119 -1.73 -15.89 27.96
CA MET A 119 -0.54 -16.61 27.50
C MET A 119 0.10 -15.85 26.35
N THR A 120 1.39 -15.56 26.46
CA THR A 120 2.14 -15.08 25.32
C THR A 120 2.46 -16.23 24.39
N GLN A 121 2.14 -16.09 23.12
CA GLN A 121 2.55 -17.06 22.09
C GLN A 121 4.00 -16.85 21.64
N TRP A 122 4.65 -15.80 22.12
CA TRP A 122 5.91 -15.27 21.60
C TRP A 122 7.16 -15.95 22.14
N LYS A 123 7.06 -16.52 23.31
CA LYS A 123 8.16 -17.30 23.86
C LYS A 123 7.62 -18.68 24.23
N GLN A 124 8.16 -19.70 23.59
CA GLN A 124 7.73 -21.09 23.78
C GLN A 124 7.70 -21.56 25.24
N ASP A 125 8.40 -20.89 26.13
CA ASP A 125 8.59 -21.28 27.53
C ASP A 125 7.82 -20.40 28.52
N GLN A 126 6.99 -19.45 28.08
CA GLN A 126 6.25 -18.63 29.04
C GLN A 126 5.02 -19.35 29.56
N GLN A 127 4.95 -19.39 30.90
CA GLN A 127 3.77 -19.87 31.59
C GLN A 127 2.63 -18.86 31.51
N PRO A 128 1.37 -19.29 31.57
CA PRO A 128 0.23 -18.40 31.68
C PRO A 128 0.45 -17.36 32.79
N GLN A 129 0.18 -16.09 32.48
CA GLN A 129 0.27 -14.98 33.44
C GLN A 129 -1.14 -14.49 33.75
N PRO A 130 -1.42 -14.05 34.97
CA PRO A 130 -2.65 -13.30 35.22
C PRO A 130 -2.61 -12.00 34.42
N MET A 131 -3.75 -11.58 33.86
CA MET A 131 -3.83 -10.32 33.11
C MET A 131 -3.40 -9.14 33.97
N PHE A 132 -3.78 -9.17 35.25
CA PHE A 132 -3.44 -8.13 36.20
C PHE A 132 -2.73 -8.72 37.44
N THR A 133 -1.74 -8.00 37.96
CA THR A 133 -1.11 -8.28 39.22
C THR A 133 -1.24 -7.05 40.13
N VAL A 134 -1.89 -7.21 41.28
CA VAL A 134 -1.99 -6.15 42.27
C VAL A 134 -0.63 -5.90 42.90
N THR A 135 -0.13 -4.68 42.77
CA THR A 135 1.17 -4.28 43.37
C THR A 135 0.99 -3.55 44.69
N GLU A 136 -0.10 -2.76 44.79
CA GLU A 136 -0.40 -1.98 45.98
C GLU A 136 -1.91 -1.85 46.16
N ARG A 137 -2.37 -1.68 47.40
CA ARG A 137 -3.78 -1.51 47.73
C ARG A 137 -3.96 -0.45 48.83
N GLY A 138 -5.01 0.35 48.66
CA GLY A 138 -5.33 1.42 49.58
C GLY A 138 -6.84 1.60 49.76
N ILE A 139 -7.23 2.37 50.78
CA ILE A 139 -8.61 2.75 51.04
C ILE A 139 -8.75 4.24 50.79
N SER A 140 -9.73 4.67 50.03
CA SER A 140 -10.13 6.05 49.91
C SER A 140 -11.52 6.28 50.50
N VAL A 141 -11.71 7.44 51.08
CA VAL A 141 -13.02 7.92 51.57
C VAL A 141 -13.22 9.31 51.00
N ASP A 142 -14.28 9.50 50.24
CA ASP A 142 -14.60 10.81 49.67
C ASP A 142 -15.23 11.74 50.68
N GLU A 143 -15.50 13.01 50.27
CA GLU A 143 -16.11 14.03 51.09
C GLU A 143 -17.53 13.65 51.57
N ALA A 144 -18.22 12.79 50.83
CA ALA A 144 -19.54 12.27 51.20
C ALA A 144 -19.47 11.05 52.14
N GLY A 145 -18.27 10.60 52.50
CA GLY A 145 -18.05 9.44 53.36
C GLY A 145 -18.13 8.10 52.63
N LYS A 146 -18.19 8.08 51.30
CA LYS A 146 -18.23 6.87 50.48
C LYS A 146 -16.85 6.21 50.48
N VAL A 147 -16.81 4.94 50.82
CA VAL A 147 -15.59 4.16 50.86
C VAL A 147 -15.34 3.49 49.53
N SER A 148 -14.10 3.50 49.06
CA SER A 148 -13.66 2.78 47.87
C SER A 148 -12.31 2.14 48.10
N LEU A 149 -12.09 1.02 47.42
CA LEU A 149 -10.79 0.35 47.35
C LEU A 149 -10.00 0.96 46.18
N LYS A 150 -8.74 1.33 46.46
CA LYS A 150 -7.79 1.67 45.38
C LYS A 150 -6.83 0.51 45.20
N LEU A 151 -6.70 0.09 43.94
CA LEU A 151 -5.75 -0.93 43.53
C LEU A 151 -4.76 -0.35 42.52
N TRP A 152 -3.47 -0.54 42.78
CA TRP A 152 -2.43 -0.33 41.79
C TRP A 152 -2.11 -1.68 41.15
N ILE A 153 -2.15 -1.75 39.87
CA ILE A 153 -2.15 -2.96 39.08
C ILE A 153 -1.06 -2.90 38.03
N ASN A 154 -0.22 -3.93 37.93
CA ASN A 154 0.57 -4.17 36.73
C ASN A 154 -0.29 -4.89 35.73
N ILE A 155 -0.23 -4.41 34.47
CA ILE A 155 -0.88 -5.01 33.31
C ILE A 155 0.12 -5.92 32.63
N ASN A 156 -0.03 -7.24 32.84
CA ASN A 156 0.94 -8.21 32.38
C ASN A 156 0.85 -8.47 30.86
N CYS A 157 -0.21 -8.04 30.22
CA CYS A 157 -0.42 -8.08 28.78
C CYS A 157 -0.02 -6.77 28.07
N TYR A 158 0.67 -5.87 28.77
CA TYR A 158 1.18 -4.65 28.16
C TYR A 158 2.19 -4.93 27.06
N PHE A 159 2.00 -4.31 25.92
CA PHE A 159 2.82 -4.50 24.73
C PHE A 159 3.64 -3.25 24.34
N GLY A 160 3.58 -2.20 25.09
CA GLY A 160 4.30 -0.96 24.87
C GLY A 160 5.76 -1.01 25.31
N THR A 161 6.37 0.15 25.40
CA THR A 161 7.75 0.33 25.84
C THR A 161 7.88 0.14 27.34
N ARG A 162 8.75 -0.76 27.78
CA ARG A 162 9.09 -0.93 29.21
C ARG A 162 10.46 -0.32 29.49
N SER A 163 10.51 0.58 30.46
CA SER A 163 11.77 1.16 30.94
C SER A 163 12.63 1.84 29.86
N GLY A 164 12.02 2.44 28.85
CA GLY A 164 12.71 3.10 27.75
C GLY A 164 13.33 2.16 26.72
N ASN A 165 13.14 0.85 26.86
CA ASN A 165 13.53 -0.11 25.83
C ASN A 165 12.29 -0.63 25.13
N VAL A 166 12.30 -0.58 23.83
CA VAL A 166 11.26 -1.20 23.01
C VAL A 166 11.43 -2.71 23.07
N ASP A 167 10.40 -3.40 23.44
CA ASP A 167 10.38 -4.86 23.31
C ASP A 167 9.89 -5.24 21.92
N TYR A 168 10.79 -5.37 20.97
CA TYR A 168 10.49 -5.82 19.61
C TYR A 168 9.92 -7.24 19.54
N SER A 169 9.99 -7.99 20.62
CA SER A 169 9.28 -9.26 20.73
C SER A 169 7.81 -9.07 21.10
N ALA A 170 7.42 -7.85 21.43
CA ALA A 170 6.03 -7.53 21.70
C ALA A 170 5.22 -7.55 20.38
N PRO A 171 3.95 -7.89 20.44
CA PRO A 171 3.12 -8.11 19.25
C PRO A 171 2.62 -6.83 18.57
N HIS A 172 3.38 -5.75 18.56
CA HIS A 172 3.05 -4.57 17.78
C HIS A 172 2.88 -4.88 16.29
N SER A 173 3.73 -5.76 15.77
CA SER A 173 3.64 -6.26 14.40
C SER A 173 2.59 -7.36 14.21
N ASN A 174 1.96 -7.82 15.29
CA ASN A 174 0.95 -8.87 15.28
C ASN A 174 -0.22 -8.48 16.20
N GLY A 175 -0.77 -7.31 15.98
CA GLY A 175 -1.88 -6.75 16.75
C GLY A 175 -3.04 -7.71 16.95
N GLY A 176 -3.29 -8.61 16.01
CA GLY A 176 -4.28 -9.68 16.13
C GLY A 176 -4.15 -10.56 17.37
N ALA A 177 -2.96 -10.64 17.97
CA ALA A 177 -2.75 -11.49 19.14
C ALA A 177 -3.42 -10.94 20.42
N TYR A 178 -3.62 -9.65 20.55
CA TYR A 178 -4.26 -9.03 21.71
C TYR A 178 -5.65 -8.47 21.43
N LEU A 179 -6.11 -8.49 20.21
CA LEU A 179 -7.50 -8.15 19.89
C LEU A 179 -8.50 -9.05 20.62
N ASP A 180 -8.13 -10.30 20.90
CA ASP A 180 -8.91 -11.20 21.73
C ASP A 180 -9.15 -10.68 23.16
N LEU A 181 -8.25 -9.83 23.64
CA LEU A 181 -8.32 -9.24 24.97
C LEU A 181 -9.15 -7.96 24.98
N CYS A 182 -9.36 -7.32 23.83
CA CYS A 182 -10.15 -6.08 23.73
C CYS A 182 -11.64 -6.36 23.93
N GLY A 183 -12.31 -5.41 24.56
CA GLY A 183 -13.75 -5.50 24.79
C GLY A 183 -14.16 -4.96 26.17
N TYR A 184 -15.42 -5.29 26.54
CA TYR A 184 -16.00 -4.85 27.81
C TYR A 184 -15.96 -5.97 28.82
N TYR A 185 -15.64 -5.59 30.05
CA TYR A 185 -15.46 -6.53 31.17
C TYR A 185 -16.08 -5.98 32.43
N THR A 186 -16.37 -6.88 33.38
CA THR A 186 -16.58 -6.53 34.77
C THR A 186 -15.41 -7.08 35.61
N LEU A 187 -14.63 -6.20 36.21
CA LEU A 187 -13.62 -6.58 37.18
C LEU A 187 -14.30 -6.77 38.53
N HIS A 188 -14.28 -7.99 39.07
CA HIS A 188 -14.73 -8.33 40.41
C HIS A 188 -13.55 -8.45 41.33
N VAL A 189 -13.69 -7.86 42.51
CA VAL A 189 -12.71 -7.98 43.61
C VAL A 189 -13.34 -8.69 44.77
N THR A 190 -12.73 -9.76 45.21
CA THR A 190 -13.16 -10.56 46.37
C THR A 190 -12.04 -10.71 47.37
N ALA A 191 -12.39 -10.81 48.63
CA ALA A 191 -11.50 -11.12 49.76
C ALA A 191 -12.01 -12.41 50.43
N GLY A 192 -11.39 -13.52 50.11
CA GLY A 192 -11.96 -14.83 50.43
C GLY A 192 -13.32 -15.02 49.75
N GLU A 193 -14.36 -15.33 50.55
CA GLU A 193 -15.74 -15.50 50.04
C GLU A 193 -16.53 -14.18 49.96
N LYS A 194 -15.95 -13.06 50.40
CA LYS A 194 -16.64 -11.76 50.44
C LYS A 194 -16.37 -10.95 49.21
N THR A 195 -17.42 -10.51 48.52
CA THR A 195 -17.32 -9.51 47.48
C THR A 195 -16.95 -8.15 48.04
N VAL A 196 -15.86 -7.58 47.60
CA VAL A 196 -15.43 -6.21 47.92
C VAL A 196 -16.15 -5.21 47.06
N GLY A 197 -16.17 -5.43 45.79
CA GLY A 197 -16.81 -4.57 44.81
C GLY A 197 -16.52 -4.99 43.40
N SER A 198 -17.08 -4.24 42.44
CA SER A 198 -16.82 -4.43 41.02
C SER A 198 -16.80 -3.11 40.27
N VAL A 199 -16.16 -3.11 39.13
CA VAL A 199 -16.11 -1.98 38.18
C VAL A 199 -16.31 -2.49 36.75
N HIS A 200 -16.97 -1.68 35.95
CA HIS A 200 -17.04 -1.93 34.52
C HIS A 200 -15.78 -1.38 33.83
N ALA A 201 -15.09 -2.25 33.11
CA ALA A 201 -13.85 -1.94 32.43
C ALA A 201 -14.01 -2.07 30.92
N LYS A 202 -13.36 -1.18 30.19
CA LYS A 202 -13.15 -1.26 28.74
C LYS A 202 -11.67 -1.52 28.49
N VAL A 203 -11.35 -2.58 27.79
CA VAL A 203 -10.00 -2.89 27.34
C VAL A 203 -9.91 -2.56 25.87
N VAL A 204 -9.00 -1.66 25.55
CA VAL A 204 -8.77 -1.17 24.19
C VAL A 204 -7.35 -1.44 23.75
N PRO A 205 -7.06 -1.49 22.44
CA PRO A 205 -5.69 -1.59 21.99
C PRO A 205 -4.88 -0.34 22.34
N TYR A 206 -5.45 0.84 22.12
CA TYR A 206 -4.83 2.14 22.31
C TYR A 206 -5.84 3.15 22.89
N ASP A 207 -5.38 4.05 23.74
CA ASP A 207 -6.13 5.24 24.15
C ASP A 207 -5.87 6.41 23.19
N SER A 208 -4.62 6.56 22.74
CA SER A 208 -4.16 7.64 21.87
C SER A 208 -4.52 7.43 20.42
N PHE A 209 -4.76 6.19 19.99
CA PHE A 209 -5.03 5.87 18.60
C PHE A 209 -6.48 5.46 18.38
N ARG A 210 -7.01 5.91 17.25
CA ARG A 210 -8.37 5.58 16.84
C ARG A 210 -8.48 4.10 16.48
N THR A 211 -9.59 3.50 16.86
CA THR A 211 -10.02 2.22 16.29
C THR A 211 -10.63 2.46 14.91
N VAL A 212 -10.87 1.40 14.15
CA VAL A 212 -11.51 1.53 12.84
C VAL A 212 -12.88 2.22 12.91
N TYR A 213 -13.63 2.01 13.99
CA TYR A 213 -14.94 2.64 14.19
C TYR A 213 -14.79 4.14 14.46
N GLU A 214 -13.87 4.52 15.32
CA GLU A 214 -13.54 5.91 15.65
C GLU A 214 -12.96 6.63 14.44
N LEU A 215 -12.19 5.96 13.59
CA LEU A 215 -11.70 6.49 12.33
C LEU A 215 -12.84 6.91 11.40
N TYR A 216 -13.86 6.06 11.24
CA TYR A 216 -15.02 6.40 10.43
C TYR A 216 -15.83 7.56 11.02
N ASP A 217 -16.06 7.52 12.34
CA ASP A 217 -16.80 8.59 13.04
C ASP A 217 -16.05 9.91 12.96
N ASP A 218 -14.73 9.90 13.05
CA ASP A 218 -13.89 11.09 12.97
C ASP A 218 -13.88 11.68 11.55
N ILE A 219 -13.73 10.86 10.53
CA ILE A 219 -13.86 11.30 9.12
C ILE A 219 -15.24 11.93 8.87
N ASP A 220 -16.30 11.35 9.42
CA ASP A 220 -17.65 11.90 9.29
C ASP A 220 -17.78 13.25 10.03
N ALA A 221 -17.16 13.37 11.20
CA ALA A 221 -17.15 14.61 11.97
C ALA A 221 -16.37 15.72 11.25
N LEU A 222 -15.20 15.42 10.74
CA LEU A 222 -14.38 16.35 9.94
C LEU A 222 -15.11 16.83 8.69
N ALA A 223 -15.77 15.93 7.97
CA ALA A 223 -16.55 16.29 6.79
C ALA A 223 -17.79 17.13 7.09
N ALA A 224 -18.29 17.06 8.32
CA ALA A 224 -19.47 17.84 8.78
C ALA A 224 -19.11 19.15 9.48
N MET A 225 -17.82 19.49 9.60
CA MET A 225 -17.41 20.75 10.26
C MET A 225 -17.95 21.98 9.53
N ASP A 226 -18.40 22.95 10.31
CA ASP A 226 -18.82 24.26 9.80
C ASP A 226 -17.59 25.13 9.54
N THR A 227 -17.16 25.20 8.31
CA THR A 227 -15.96 25.92 7.88
C THR A 227 -16.17 26.60 6.52
N ASP A 228 -15.41 27.68 6.27
CA ASP A 228 -15.36 28.36 4.97
C ASP A 228 -14.59 27.58 3.90
N LEU A 229 -13.97 26.46 4.25
CA LEU A 229 -13.21 25.61 3.34
C LEU A 229 -14.13 24.61 2.65
N TYR A 230 -13.69 24.11 1.53
CA TYR A 230 -14.32 22.96 0.88
C TYR A 230 -13.80 21.68 1.51
N VAL A 231 -14.66 21.00 2.26
CA VAL A 231 -14.38 19.68 2.84
C VAL A 231 -15.34 18.68 2.22
N ALA A 232 -14.81 17.62 1.63
CA ALA A 232 -15.63 16.58 1.04
C ALA A 232 -15.12 15.20 1.47
N LYS A 233 -16.01 14.41 2.08
CA LYS A 233 -15.80 12.96 2.23
C LYS A 233 -16.24 12.28 0.94
N GLU A 234 -15.37 11.49 0.37
CA GLU A 234 -15.66 10.62 -0.78
C GLU A 234 -15.21 9.19 -0.47
N SER A 235 -15.48 8.26 -1.38
CA SER A 235 -15.08 6.86 -1.28
C SER A 235 -14.17 6.48 -2.43
N MET A 236 -13.09 5.75 -2.12
CA MET A 236 -12.28 5.07 -3.14
C MET A 236 -12.98 3.82 -3.68
N GLY A 237 -13.94 3.25 -2.93
CA GLY A 237 -14.61 1.99 -3.22
C GLY A 237 -14.71 1.12 -1.98
N HIS A 238 -14.63 -0.18 -2.16
CA HIS A 238 -14.76 -1.13 -1.07
C HIS A 238 -13.57 -2.08 -1.00
N THR A 239 -13.33 -2.65 0.17
CA THR A 239 -12.29 -3.64 0.41
C THR A 239 -12.63 -4.99 -0.22
N THR A 240 -11.61 -5.82 -0.40
CA THR A 240 -11.70 -7.06 -1.19
C THR A 240 -12.54 -8.15 -0.52
N VAL A 241 -12.37 -8.39 0.78
CA VAL A 241 -12.97 -9.54 1.49
C VAL A 241 -14.24 -9.14 2.21
N ASP A 242 -14.15 -8.14 3.08
CA ASP A 242 -15.26 -7.73 3.95
C ASP A 242 -16.18 -6.67 3.34
N GLY A 243 -15.74 -6.02 2.26
CA GLY A 243 -16.51 -5.01 1.55
C GLY A 243 -16.77 -3.75 2.35
N TYR A 244 -15.79 -3.33 3.16
CA TYR A 244 -15.85 -2.06 3.88
C TYR A 244 -15.61 -0.89 2.94
N ASP A 245 -16.21 0.25 3.25
CA ASP A 245 -15.96 1.50 2.55
C ASP A 245 -14.52 1.96 2.80
N MET A 246 -13.91 2.54 1.79
CA MET A 246 -12.56 3.13 1.85
C MET A 246 -12.67 4.65 1.72
N PRO A 247 -12.97 5.36 2.82
CA PRO A 247 -13.23 6.78 2.77
C PRO A 247 -11.95 7.60 2.65
N TYR A 248 -12.06 8.76 1.99
CA TYR A 248 -11.03 9.79 1.99
C TYR A 248 -11.63 11.18 2.09
N LEU A 249 -10.82 12.16 2.50
CA LEU A 249 -11.21 13.56 2.58
C LEU A 249 -10.48 14.39 1.53
N ILE A 250 -11.20 15.35 0.95
CA ILE A 250 -10.62 16.46 0.21
C ILE A 250 -10.76 17.71 1.06
N VAL A 251 -9.66 18.43 1.29
CA VAL A 251 -9.64 19.72 1.98
C VAL A 251 -9.03 20.75 1.03
N ALA A 252 -9.81 21.72 0.61
CA ALA A 252 -9.43 22.71 -0.38
C ALA A 252 -10.01 24.11 -0.06
N ASP A 253 -9.54 25.14 -0.73
CA ASP A 253 -10.15 26.47 -0.64
C ASP A 253 -11.54 26.50 -1.27
N SER A 254 -11.77 25.71 -2.31
CA SER A 254 -13.07 25.64 -3.01
C SER A 254 -13.19 24.36 -3.84
N LYS A 255 -14.41 23.93 -4.13
CA LYS A 255 -14.68 22.85 -5.08
C LYS A 255 -14.17 23.17 -6.50
N GLU A 256 -14.29 24.44 -6.89
CA GLU A 256 -13.86 24.89 -8.21
C GLU A 256 -12.35 24.72 -8.42
N SER A 257 -11.55 24.88 -7.37
CA SER A 257 -10.10 24.65 -7.46
C SER A 257 -9.76 23.19 -7.73
N VAL A 258 -10.47 22.25 -7.11
CA VAL A 258 -10.33 20.83 -7.38
C VAL A 258 -10.75 20.49 -8.81
N GLU A 259 -11.87 21.05 -9.30
CA GLU A 259 -12.33 20.84 -10.67
C GLU A 259 -11.34 21.42 -11.71
N LYS A 260 -10.72 22.56 -11.41
CA LYS A 260 -9.67 23.14 -12.27
C LYS A 260 -8.42 22.26 -12.32
N TRP A 261 -8.06 21.65 -11.22
CA TRP A 261 -6.95 20.70 -11.18
C TRP A 261 -7.24 19.47 -12.06
N LEU A 262 -8.42 18.87 -11.93
CA LEU A 262 -8.79 17.72 -12.76
C LEU A 262 -8.80 18.07 -14.26
N ALA A 263 -9.20 19.28 -14.62
CA ALA A 263 -9.08 19.75 -16.01
C ALA A 263 -7.62 19.97 -16.44
N TYR A 264 -6.74 20.34 -15.53
CA TYR A 264 -5.30 20.42 -15.81
C TYR A 264 -4.69 19.03 -16.02
N THR A 265 -5.06 18.01 -15.25
CA THR A 265 -4.55 16.64 -15.44
C THR A 265 -4.89 16.11 -16.83
N ASP A 266 -6.12 16.30 -17.29
CA ASP A 266 -6.52 15.96 -18.67
C ASP A 266 -5.67 16.70 -19.73
N LEU A 267 -5.38 17.97 -19.50
CA LEU A 267 -4.59 18.77 -20.42
C LEU A 267 -3.12 18.37 -20.46
N VAL A 268 -2.49 18.15 -19.29
CA VAL A 268 -1.06 17.81 -19.23
C VAL A 268 -0.77 16.42 -19.78
N GLU A 269 -1.73 15.50 -19.70
CA GLU A 269 -1.62 14.19 -20.33
C GLU A 269 -1.84 14.22 -21.85
N SER A 270 -2.73 15.11 -22.32
CA SER A 270 -3.05 15.18 -23.75
C SER A 270 -2.12 16.08 -24.56
N ASP A 271 -1.68 17.21 -24.00
CA ASP A 271 -0.82 18.21 -24.66
C ASP A 271 0.16 18.87 -23.66
N PRO A 272 1.14 18.11 -23.16
CA PRO A 272 2.12 18.62 -22.21
C PRO A 272 2.99 19.75 -22.77
N ASP A 273 3.21 19.82 -24.08
CA ASP A 273 3.99 20.88 -24.71
C ASP A 273 3.25 22.22 -24.67
N LEU A 274 1.92 22.18 -24.82
CA LEU A 274 1.07 23.36 -24.59
C LEU A 274 1.11 23.78 -23.12
N VAL A 275 1.07 22.82 -22.18
CA VAL A 275 1.17 23.10 -20.75
C VAL A 275 2.49 23.76 -20.42
N LEU A 276 3.62 23.29 -20.93
CA LEU A 276 4.93 23.93 -20.76
C LEU A 276 4.94 25.38 -21.26
N THR A 277 4.29 25.64 -22.37
CA THR A 277 4.14 26.99 -22.91
C THR A 277 3.30 27.88 -21.99
N LYS A 278 2.20 27.36 -21.46
CA LYS A 278 1.31 28.07 -20.53
C LYS A 278 1.98 28.34 -19.18
N LEU A 279 2.73 27.37 -18.64
CA LEU A 279 3.53 27.55 -17.44
C LEU A 279 4.53 28.70 -17.60
N ALA A 280 5.28 28.73 -18.72
CA ALA A 280 6.22 29.78 -19.01
C ALA A 280 5.56 31.17 -19.12
N ASN A 281 4.28 31.24 -19.49
CA ASN A 281 3.51 32.47 -19.56
C ASN A 281 2.81 32.85 -18.22
N GLY A 282 2.93 32.01 -17.18
CA GLY A 282 2.28 32.23 -15.88
C GLY A 282 0.78 31.95 -15.85
N GLU A 283 0.25 31.22 -16.82
CA GLU A 283 -1.20 30.94 -16.94
C GLU A 283 -1.71 29.97 -15.85
N PHE A 284 -0.81 29.26 -15.15
CA PHE A 284 -1.14 28.33 -14.06
C PHE A 284 -0.67 28.81 -12.67
N ASN A 285 -0.33 30.10 -12.52
CA ASN A 285 0.10 30.62 -11.22
C ASN A 285 -0.98 30.52 -10.15
N ASP A 286 -2.24 30.55 -10.54
CA ASP A 286 -3.41 30.43 -9.65
C ASP A 286 -3.97 29.00 -9.54
N LEU A 287 -3.29 28.01 -10.13
CA LEU A 287 -3.69 26.62 -10.02
C LEU A 287 -3.36 26.07 -8.62
N ARG A 288 -4.33 25.39 -7.97
CA ARG A 288 -4.12 24.65 -6.73
C ARG A 288 -3.72 23.23 -7.09
N VAL A 289 -2.70 22.73 -6.40
CA VAL A 289 -2.15 21.41 -6.68
C VAL A 289 -2.41 20.43 -5.54
N PRO A 290 -2.71 19.14 -5.77
CA PRO A 290 -2.99 18.19 -4.72
C PRO A 290 -1.73 17.63 -4.07
N MET A 291 -1.83 17.39 -2.78
CA MET A 291 -0.94 16.61 -1.96
C MET A 291 -1.70 15.43 -1.34
N PHE A 292 -1.16 14.23 -1.45
CA PHE A 292 -1.70 13.05 -0.80
C PHE A 292 -0.93 12.69 0.45
N ALA A 293 -1.67 12.27 1.50
CA ALA A 293 -1.14 11.62 2.68
C ALA A 293 -1.91 10.32 2.91
N SER A 294 -1.21 9.23 3.05
CA SER A 294 -1.80 7.89 3.14
C SER A 294 -1.00 6.97 4.05
N ASN A 295 -1.67 5.94 4.58
CA ASN A 295 -1.07 4.76 5.20
C ASN A 295 -1.63 3.50 4.54
N VAL A 296 -0.83 2.44 4.51
CA VAL A 296 -1.20 1.15 3.90
C VAL A 296 -1.03 -0.03 4.86
N HIS A 297 -0.17 0.10 5.88
CA HIS A 297 0.03 -0.93 6.89
C HIS A 297 -0.74 -0.62 8.16
N SER A 298 -1.84 -1.27 8.31
CA SER A 298 -2.83 -0.99 9.35
C SER A 298 -2.35 -1.20 10.80
N ASN A 299 -1.31 -1.99 11.01
CA ASN A 299 -0.68 -2.14 12.32
C ASN A 299 0.32 -1.03 12.65
N GLU A 300 0.49 -0.06 11.74
CA GLU A 300 1.31 1.15 11.91
C GLU A 300 0.41 2.35 12.22
N ASN A 301 -0.49 2.18 13.14
CA ASN A 301 -1.60 3.06 13.46
C ASN A 301 -1.24 4.47 13.93
N ALA A 302 0.02 4.71 14.35
CA ALA A 302 0.51 6.06 14.57
C ALA A 302 0.44 6.93 13.30
N ALA A 303 0.67 6.31 12.13
CA ALA A 303 0.53 6.98 10.84
C ALA A 303 -0.92 7.39 10.58
N VAL A 304 -1.86 6.47 10.76
CA VAL A 304 -3.30 6.73 10.58
C VAL A 304 -3.76 7.87 11.48
N ASN A 305 -3.40 7.81 12.76
CA ASN A 305 -3.75 8.84 13.73
C ASN A 305 -3.15 10.20 13.34
N GLY A 306 -1.86 10.23 13.00
CA GLY A 306 -1.18 11.48 12.62
C GLY A 306 -1.72 12.12 11.35
N ILE A 307 -2.18 11.32 10.38
CA ILE A 307 -2.85 11.82 9.18
C ILE A 307 -4.19 12.48 9.51
N LEU A 308 -4.96 11.90 10.45
CA LEU A 308 -6.19 12.52 10.92
C LEU A 308 -5.92 13.77 11.74
N GLU A 309 -4.91 13.77 12.61
CA GLU A 309 -4.48 14.97 13.35
C GLU A 309 -4.05 16.11 12.42
N PHE A 310 -3.46 15.80 11.26
CA PHE A 310 -3.19 16.81 10.24
C PHE A 310 -4.48 17.42 9.68
N ALA A 311 -5.52 16.63 9.46
CA ALA A 311 -6.81 17.14 9.03
C ALA A 311 -7.45 18.03 10.09
N HIS A 312 -7.40 17.62 11.37
CA HIS A 312 -7.84 18.46 12.48
C HIS A 312 -7.06 19.77 12.56
N LEU A 313 -5.72 19.69 12.46
CA LEU A 313 -4.86 20.87 12.49
C LEU A 313 -5.27 21.91 11.43
N LEU A 314 -5.58 21.47 10.22
CA LEU A 314 -6.03 22.35 9.13
C LEU A 314 -7.45 22.92 9.35
N LEU A 315 -8.37 22.10 9.86
CA LEU A 315 -9.78 22.47 9.89
C LEU A 315 -10.17 23.24 11.17
N GLU A 316 -9.42 23.06 12.25
CA GLU A 316 -9.68 23.70 13.53
C GLU A 316 -8.93 25.02 13.72
N ASN A 317 -7.99 25.37 12.83
CA ASN A 317 -7.15 26.55 12.97
C ASN A 317 -7.20 27.44 11.73
N GLU A 318 -7.35 28.73 11.91
CA GLU A 318 -7.18 29.73 10.84
C GLU A 318 -5.70 29.97 10.53
N THR A 319 -4.86 29.84 11.55
CA THR A 319 -3.42 30.10 11.51
C THR A 319 -2.68 29.06 12.34
N ILE A 320 -1.60 28.52 11.80
CA ILE A 320 -0.78 27.49 12.41
C ILE A 320 0.65 28.02 12.52
N ASN A 321 1.24 27.93 13.72
CA ASN A 321 2.67 28.22 13.90
C ASN A 321 3.50 26.99 13.55
N VAL A 322 4.40 27.16 12.59
CA VAL A 322 5.26 26.08 12.10
C VAL A 322 6.72 26.52 12.17
N ASN A 323 7.51 25.79 12.93
CA ASN A 323 8.95 26.00 12.96
C ASN A 323 9.61 25.31 11.77
N THR A 324 10.58 25.98 11.15
CA THR A 324 11.46 25.41 10.14
C THR A 324 12.92 25.63 10.51
N LEU A 325 13.81 24.81 9.96
CA LEU A 325 15.25 24.91 10.18
C LEU A 325 15.91 25.51 8.94
N GLU A 326 16.65 26.62 9.14
CA GLU A 326 17.36 27.32 8.06
C GLU A 326 18.87 27.08 8.14
N GLY A 327 19.30 25.81 8.14
CA GLY A 327 20.70 25.43 8.20
C GLY A 327 21.27 25.37 9.62
N PHE A 328 22.57 25.14 9.72
CA PHE A 328 23.29 24.95 10.98
C PHE A 328 23.82 26.28 11.55
N THR A 329 23.81 26.39 12.88
CA THR A 329 24.67 27.33 13.60
C THR A 329 26.13 26.86 13.52
N GLU A 330 27.07 27.70 14.00
CA GLU A 330 28.50 27.29 14.11
C GLU A 330 28.68 26.08 15.04
N ALA A 331 27.85 25.97 16.11
CA ALA A 331 27.87 24.81 16.99
C ALA A 331 27.34 23.56 16.29
N GLY A 332 26.28 23.69 15.48
CA GLY A 332 25.75 22.59 14.65
C GLY A 332 26.77 22.09 13.64
N LYS A 333 27.44 22.98 12.94
CA LYS A 333 28.53 22.61 12.00
C LYS A 333 29.68 21.87 12.70
N ALA A 334 30.08 22.35 13.87
CA ALA A 334 31.14 21.70 14.66
C ALA A 334 30.71 20.31 15.15
N LEU A 335 29.46 20.15 15.55
CA LEU A 335 28.89 18.85 15.93
C LEU A 335 28.88 17.88 14.74
N LEU A 336 28.46 18.34 13.57
CA LEU A 336 28.48 17.56 12.34
C LEU A 336 29.89 17.10 11.98
N GLU A 337 30.87 18.02 11.98
CA GLU A 337 32.29 17.71 11.71
C GLU A 337 32.85 16.71 12.72
N GLN A 338 32.50 16.84 14.00
CA GLN A 338 32.91 15.92 15.04
C GLN A 338 32.36 14.53 14.81
N GLU A 339 31.09 14.44 14.48
CA GLU A 339 30.41 13.16 14.24
C GLU A 339 30.95 12.47 12.98
N MET A 340 31.14 13.20 11.89
CA MET A 340 31.74 12.67 10.67
C MET A 340 33.16 12.16 10.92
N ALA A 341 33.94 12.90 11.72
CA ALA A 341 35.29 12.46 12.11
C ALA A 341 35.27 11.22 13.00
N ARG A 342 34.31 11.11 13.90
CA ARG A 342 34.09 9.92 14.75
C ARG A 342 33.79 8.67 13.93
N GLN A 343 33.03 8.84 12.86
CA GLN A 343 32.66 7.76 11.93
C GLN A 343 33.75 7.50 10.88
N GLY A 344 34.71 8.38 10.76
CA GLY A 344 35.79 8.26 9.76
C GLY A 344 35.36 8.64 8.34
N VAL A 345 34.30 9.43 8.20
CA VAL A 345 33.76 9.88 6.92
C VAL A 345 33.99 11.37 6.70
N ALA A 346 33.93 11.83 5.47
CA ALA A 346 34.06 13.23 5.11
C ALA A 346 32.68 13.89 4.97
N VAL A 347 32.52 15.14 5.39
CA VAL A 347 31.29 15.91 5.16
C VAL A 347 31.10 16.09 3.65
N PRO A 348 30.05 15.57 3.07
CA PRO A 348 29.76 15.70 1.65
C PRO A 348 29.47 17.13 1.24
N LYS A 349 29.85 17.47 0.02
CA LYS A 349 29.68 18.82 -0.50
C LYS A 349 28.23 19.20 -0.75
N GLN A 350 27.42 18.20 -1.11
CA GLN A 350 26.06 18.42 -1.58
C GLN A 350 25.09 18.78 -0.46
N ILE A 351 25.30 18.21 0.72
CA ILE A 351 24.32 18.26 1.79
C ILE A 351 24.88 18.71 3.15
N LYS A 352 26.12 19.21 3.18
CA LYS A 352 26.79 19.63 4.43
C LYS A 352 26.09 20.72 5.24
N ASP A 353 25.15 21.40 4.63
CA ASP A 353 24.37 22.47 5.27
C ASP A 353 22.95 22.02 5.68
N PHE A 354 22.60 20.75 5.44
CA PHE A 354 21.25 20.22 5.74
C PHE A 354 21.19 19.53 7.09
N ALA A 355 20.10 19.75 7.80
CA ALA A 355 19.84 19.15 9.10
C ALA A 355 19.74 17.62 9.06
N SER A 356 19.28 17.04 7.96
CA SER A 356 19.20 15.62 7.69
C SER A 356 20.54 14.89 7.87
N TYR A 357 21.66 15.60 7.72
CA TYR A 357 22.96 15.01 7.93
C TYR A 357 23.20 14.48 9.33
N ILE A 358 22.71 15.17 10.32
CA ILE A 358 22.83 14.67 11.70
C ILE A 358 21.97 13.41 11.85
N GLY A 359 20.77 13.40 11.30
CA GLY A 359 19.92 12.24 11.27
C GLY A 359 20.54 11.07 10.52
N PHE A 360 21.01 11.31 9.30
CA PHE A 360 21.67 10.32 8.47
C PHE A 360 22.89 9.69 9.15
N ILE A 361 23.81 10.51 9.66
CA ILE A 361 25.03 10.01 10.33
C ILE A 361 24.67 9.19 11.55
N ARG A 362 23.69 9.64 12.31
CA ARG A 362 23.19 8.91 13.47
C ARG A 362 22.59 7.57 13.06
N GLY A 363 21.83 7.53 11.97
CA GLY A 363 21.22 6.33 11.44
C GLY A 363 22.22 5.33 10.93
N GLU A 364 23.08 5.71 10.03
CA GLU A 364 24.10 4.83 9.42
C GLU A 364 24.89 4.02 10.46
N ASN A 365 25.18 4.64 11.60
CA ASN A 365 25.93 3.96 12.67
C ASN A 365 25.11 3.64 13.88
N GLY A 366 23.96 4.18 13.92
CA GLY A 366 23.36 4.32 15.18
C GLY A 366 21.93 3.87 15.21
N TYR A 367 21.49 3.06 14.38
CA TYR A 367 20.36 2.25 14.82
C TYR A 367 20.57 1.76 16.28
N LYS A 368 21.55 2.35 16.87
CA LYS A 368 21.89 2.26 18.26
C LYS A 368 21.42 3.51 18.94
N ALA A 369 20.17 3.52 19.39
CA ALA A 369 19.59 4.52 20.28
C ALA A 369 20.43 4.86 21.52
N ASN A 370 21.61 4.33 21.63
CA ASN A 370 22.56 4.47 22.73
C ASN A 370 23.79 5.31 22.38
N ASP A 371 23.81 6.01 21.27
CA ASP A 371 24.89 6.93 21.02
C ASP A 371 24.77 8.12 21.96
N SER A 372 25.76 8.28 22.82
CA SER A 372 25.73 9.27 23.89
C SER A 372 25.66 10.72 23.40
N LEU A 373 26.02 10.99 22.14
CA LEU A 373 25.93 12.32 21.52
C LEU A 373 24.47 12.73 21.24
N TYR A 374 23.56 11.77 21.05
CA TYR A 374 22.21 12.01 20.58
C TYR A 374 21.16 11.44 21.51
N SER A 375 21.55 10.95 22.68
CA SER A 375 20.59 10.49 23.68
C SER A 375 19.87 11.69 24.31
N GLY A 376 18.60 11.77 24.04
CA GLY A 376 17.74 12.82 24.54
C GLY A 376 17.47 13.96 23.57
N PRO A 377 16.55 14.87 23.89
CA PRO A 377 16.20 15.98 23.03
C PRO A 377 17.38 16.90 22.81
N LEU A 378 17.66 17.23 21.55
CA LEU A 378 18.62 18.29 21.20
C LEU A 378 18.00 19.66 21.58
N ASN A 379 18.86 20.57 22.00
CA ASN A 379 18.51 21.97 21.97
C ASN A 379 18.62 22.48 20.53
N LEU A 380 17.49 22.48 19.81
CA LEU A 380 17.46 22.85 18.40
C LEU A 380 18.09 24.22 18.13
N GLU A 381 17.82 25.22 18.95
CA GLU A 381 18.34 26.58 18.77
C GLU A 381 19.87 26.66 18.96
N GLU A 382 20.48 25.72 19.64
CA GLU A 382 21.93 25.65 19.77
C GLU A 382 22.58 25.20 18.45
N TYR A 383 21.93 24.26 17.73
CA TYR A 383 22.53 23.60 16.58
C TYR A 383 21.96 24.05 15.24
N TYR A 384 20.75 24.61 15.24
CA TYR A 384 20.04 25.05 14.03
C TYR A 384 19.56 26.50 14.13
N ASN A 385 19.51 27.17 12.99
CA ASN A 385 18.80 28.42 12.86
C ASN A 385 17.31 28.14 12.73
N VAL A 386 16.59 28.22 13.85
CA VAL A 386 15.15 27.99 13.89
C VAL A 386 14.42 29.23 13.41
N LYS A 387 13.47 29.05 12.49
CA LYS A 387 12.56 30.11 12.03
C LYS A 387 11.13 29.70 12.36
N GLU A 388 10.45 30.58 13.06
CA GLU A 388 9.01 30.48 13.31
C GLU A 388 8.24 31.07 12.13
N ASN A 389 7.28 30.33 11.57
CA ASN A 389 6.41 30.77 10.49
C ASN A 389 4.97 30.72 10.98
N GLU A 390 4.24 31.82 10.76
CA GLU A 390 2.79 31.88 10.97
C GLU A 390 2.13 31.58 9.61
N VAL A 391 1.53 30.39 9.48
CA VAL A 391 0.92 29.90 8.25
C VAL A 391 -0.57 30.11 8.31
N ASN A 392 -1.11 30.98 7.46
CA ASN A 392 -2.56 31.08 7.28
C ASN A 392 -3.06 29.93 6.42
N VAL A 393 -3.98 29.13 6.96
CA VAL A 393 -4.47 27.90 6.31
C VAL A 393 -5.15 28.21 4.98
N LYS A 394 -5.96 29.26 4.92
CA LYS A 394 -6.66 29.65 3.68
C LYS A 394 -5.71 30.14 2.59
N GLU A 395 -4.61 30.81 2.99
CA GLU A 395 -3.56 31.22 2.06
C GLU A 395 -2.79 30.00 1.56
N LEU A 396 -2.44 29.05 2.43
CA LEU A 396 -1.81 27.78 2.03
C LEU A 396 -2.70 27.03 1.03
N LEU A 397 -3.99 26.91 1.34
CA LEU A 397 -4.94 26.19 0.47
C LEU A 397 -5.26 26.94 -0.82
N SER A 398 -4.83 28.20 -0.96
CA SER A 398 -4.89 28.92 -2.24
C SER A 398 -3.84 28.44 -3.26
N ASP A 399 -2.91 27.58 -2.86
CA ASP A 399 -1.88 26.98 -3.70
C ASP A 399 -1.92 25.46 -3.69
N VAL A 400 -2.22 24.86 -2.53
CA VAL A 400 -2.18 23.40 -2.33
C VAL A 400 -3.50 22.93 -1.74
N PHE A 401 -4.08 21.86 -2.25
CA PHE A 401 -5.20 21.19 -1.58
C PHE A 401 -4.82 19.77 -1.18
N MET A 402 -5.51 19.25 -0.17
CA MET A 402 -5.18 17.97 0.45
C MET A 402 -6.14 16.88 0.00
N VAL A 403 -5.61 15.72 -0.30
CA VAL A 403 -6.35 14.45 -0.42
C VAL A 403 -5.82 13.54 0.67
N ILE A 404 -6.65 13.29 1.66
CA ILE A 404 -6.29 12.63 2.92
C ILE A 404 -6.92 11.25 2.92
N VAL A 405 -6.09 10.22 2.85
CA VAL A 405 -6.45 8.80 2.89
C VAL A 405 -5.88 8.20 4.16
N PRO A 406 -6.56 8.28 5.30
CA PRO A 406 -5.95 7.86 6.57
C PRO A 406 -5.49 6.41 6.57
N GLU A 407 -6.25 5.55 5.91
CA GLU A 407 -5.94 4.12 5.83
C GLU A 407 -6.48 3.53 4.51
N GLN A 408 -5.61 2.88 3.76
CA GLN A 408 -5.99 2.14 2.55
C GLN A 408 -6.50 0.74 2.89
N ASN A 409 -5.90 0.10 3.87
CA ASN A 409 -6.19 -1.28 4.28
C ASN A 409 -7.14 -1.32 5.49
N ILE A 410 -8.37 -0.89 5.28
CA ILE A 410 -9.39 -0.84 6.33
C ILE A 410 -9.65 -2.22 6.98
N GLU A 411 -9.61 -3.31 6.22
CA GLU A 411 -9.76 -4.66 6.78
C GLU A 411 -8.62 -5.00 7.74
N GLY A 412 -7.40 -4.71 7.32
CA GLY A 412 -6.24 -4.89 8.19
C GLY A 412 -6.33 -4.00 9.43
N TYR A 413 -6.87 -2.78 9.31
CA TYR A 413 -7.03 -1.88 10.44
C TYR A 413 -8.05 -2.38 11.46
N GLU A 414 -9.18 -2.96 11.00
CA GLU A 414 -10.13 -3.62 11.88
C GLU A 414 -9.48 -4.78 12.67
N HIS A 415 -8.59 -5.53 12.02
CA HIS A 415 -7.90 -6.69 12.58
C HIS A 415 -6.51 -6.39 13.15
N MET A 416 -6.04 -5.16 13.06
CA MET A 416 -4.71 -4.71 13.48
C MET A 416 -3.59 -5.58 12.90
N THR A 417 -3.69 -5.90 11.63
CA THR A 417 -2.72 -6.72 10.90
C THR A 417 -2.09 -5.90 9.79
N ARG A 418 -0.83 -6.19 9.46
CA ARG A 418 -0.14 -5.59 8.34
C ARG A 418 -0.78 -5.93 6.99
N THR A 419 -1.26 -7.17 6.87
CA THR A 419 -1.82 -7.71 5.64
C THR A 419 -3.32 -7.44 5.54
N PHE A 420 -3.84 -7.36 4.31
CA PHE A 420 -5.29 -7.35 4.13
C PHE A 420 -5.90 -8.75 4.19
N GLY A 421 -7.24 -8.83 4.07
CA GLY A 421 -8.00 -10.07 4.21
C GLY A 421 -7.57 -11.24 3.32
N LEU A 422 -6.85 -10.96 2.21
CA LEU A 422 -6.25 -11.98 1.36
C LEU A 422 -4.96 -12.59 1.94
N GLY A 423 -4.37 -11.99 2.98
CA GLY A 423 -3.23 -12.53 3.72
C GLY A 423 -1.86 -12.19 3.15
N TYR A 424 -1.75 -11.23 2.25
CA TYR A 424 -0.47 -10.71 1.77
C TYR A 424 -0.33 -9.20 2.02
N ASP A 425 0.88 -8.69 1.85
CA ASP A 425 1.27 -7.32 2.16
C ASP A 425 0.77 -6.36 1.07
N PRO A 426 -0.08 -5.37 1.40
CA PRO A 426 -0.54 -4.39 0.42
C PRO A 426 0.61 -3.60 -0.20
N ASN A 427 1.60 -3.20 0.60
CA ASN A 427 2.78 -2.49 0.08
C ASN A 427 3.74 -3.41 -0.71
N ARG A 428 3.20 -4.42 -1.39
CA ARG A 428 3.84 -5.30 -2.38
C ARG A 428 2.92 -5.55 -3.58
N ASP A 429 1.76 -4.90 -3.62
CA ASP A 429 0.72 -5.15 -4.62
C ASP A 429 0.44 -3.94 -5.54
N GLU A 430 0.95 -2.77 -5.26
CA GLU A 430 0.65 -1.52 -5.96
C GLU A 430 0.89 -1.60 -7.47
N ALA A 431 1.99 -2.24 -7.89
CA ALA A 431 2.25 -2.50 -9.30
C ALA A 431 1.38 -3.62 -9.88
N ASN A 432 0.80 -4.48 -9.06
CA ASN A 432 -0.03 -5.60 -9.50
C ASN A 432 -1.51 -5.29 -9.38
N GLN A 433 -1.91 -4.56 -8.33
CA GLN A 433 -3.28 -4.13 -8.07
C GLN A 433 -4.26 -5.30 -8.08
N THR A 434 -3.92 -6.36 -7.36
CA THR A 434 -4.71 -7.59 -7.30
C THR A 434 -5.85 -7.50 -6.30
N SER A 435 -5.69 -6.64 -5.28
CA SER A 435 -6.74 -6.28 -4.32
C SER A 435 -7.59 -5.10 -4.81
N PHE A 436 -8.74 -4.92 -4.20
CA PHE A 436 -9.53 -3.70 -4.41
C PHE A 436 -8.91 -2.51 -3.67
N GLU A 437 -8.27 -2.75 -2.52
CA GLU A 437 -7.57 -1.75 -1.76
C GLU A 437 -6.54 -1.03 -2.64
N ASP A 438 -5.58 -1.75 -3.19
CA ASP A 438 -4.51 -1.17 -4.01
C ASP A 438 -5.04 -0.68 -5.36
N SER A 439 -5.95 -1.42 -5.98
CA SER A 439 -6.53 -0.98 -7.26
C SER A 439 -7.36 0.29 -7.14
N ASN A 440 -8.05 0.51 -6.02
CA ASN A 440 -8.83 1.71 -5.76
C ASN A 440 -7.92 2.90 -5.38
N ALA A 441 -6.92 2.66 -4.51
CA ALA A 441 -5.95 3.67 -4.13
C ALA A 441 -5.19 4.19 -5.36
N MET A 442 -4.67 3.30 -6.20
CA MET A 442 -3.95 3.70 -7.41
C MET A 442 -4.87 4.34 -8.47
N ALA A 443 -6.14 3.95 -8.55
CA ALA A 443 -7.10 4.65 -9.39
C ALA A 443 -7.36 6.08 -8.88
N LEU A 444 -7.35 6.30 -7.56
CA LEU A 444 -7.46 7.63 -6.99
C LEU A 444 -6.20 8.46 -7.28
N VAL A 445 -5.02 7.88 -7.14
CA VAL A 445 -3.75 8.51 -7.50
C VAL A 445 -3.72 8.88 -8.98
N ASN A 446 -4.14 7.99 -9.88
CA ASN A 446 -4.24 8.28 -11.32
C ASN A 446 -5.23 9.41 -11.61
N LYS A 447 -6.39 9.44 -10.93
CA LYS A 447 -7.41 10.49 -11.11
C LYS A 447 -6.87 11.88 -10.77
N PHE A 448 -6.17 11.99 -9.64
CA PHE A 448 -5.67 13.28 -9.18
C PHE A 448 -4.27 13.60 -9.71
N ASN A 449 -3.47 12.60 -10.02
CA ASN A 449 -2.07 12.76 -10.41
C ASN A 449 -1.35 13.81 -9.55
N PRO A 450 -1.23 13.57 -8.23
CA PRO A 450 -0.84 14.59 -7.26
C PRO A 450 0.61 15.05 -7.45
N MET A 451 0.94 16.23 -6.94
CA MET A 451 2.33 16.68 -6.92
C MET A 451 3.19 15.83 -6.00
N VAL A 452 2.63 15.43 -4.85
CA VAL A 452 3.30 14.58 -3.89
C VAL A 452 2.33 13.49 -3.40
N PHE A 453 2.83 12.28 -3.35
CA PHE A 453 2.19 11.15 -2.67
C PHE A 453 3.08 10.72 -1.50
N THR A 454 2.55 10.87 -0.29
CA THR A 454 3.25 10.49 0.93
C THR A 454 2.61 9.24 1.51
N GLU A 455 3.41 8.20 1.65
CA GLU A 455 3.03 6.99 2.34
C GLU A 455 3.75 6.93 3.69
N ILE A 456 2.98 6.90 4.76
CA ILE A 456 3.48 7.01 6.12
C ILE A 456 3.41 5.65 6.78
N HIS A 457 4.55 5.16 7.22
CA HIS A 457 4.77 3.87 7.85
C HIS A 457 5.33 4.02 9.26
N GLY A 458 5.73 2.93 9.86
CA GLY A 458 6.50 2.78 11.10
C GLY A 458 6.79 1.29 11.31
N ARG A 459 7.76 0.92 12.09
CA ARG A 459 8.43 1.76 13.08
C ARG A 459 9.90 1.48 13.02
N VAL A 460 10.67 2.53 12.99
CA VAL A 460 12.14 2.48 13.03
C VAL A 460 12.66 3.26 14.23
N GLU A 461 13.98 3.22 14.49
CA GLU A 461 14.54 3.89 15.68
C GLU A 461 14.54 5.42 15.62
N ALA A 462 14.65 5.99 14.40
CA ALA A 462 14.49 7.41 14.12
C ALA A 462 13.44 7.61 13.05
N MET A 463 12.94 8.83 12.85
CA MET A 463 12.13 9.10 11.67
C MET A 463 12.99 8.88 10.42
N LEU A 464 12.55 7.97 9.56
CA LEU A 464 13.18 7.73 8.27
C LEU A 464 12.33 8.36 7.17
N ILE A 465 12.98 9.02 6.23
CA ILE A 465 12.33 9.64 5.08
C ILE A 465 13.03 9.14 3.83
N GLU A 466 12.26 8.48 2.97
CA GLU A 466 12.76 7.92 1.73
C GLU A 466 12.05 8.55 0.54
N PRO A 467 12.61 9.62 -0.03
CA PRO A 467 12.17 10.06 -1.34
C PRO A 467 12.53 8.98 -2.37
N CYS A 468 11.64 8.68 -3.29
CA CYS A 468 11.86 7.66 -4.32
C CYS A 468 12.96 8.12 -5.29
N THR A 469 14.18 7.97 -4.86
CA THR A 469 15.39 8.36 -5.59
C THR A 469 16.04 7.14 -6.24
N PRO A 470 16.94 7.32 -7.22
CA PRO A 470 17.57 6.18 -7.87
C PRO A 470 18.26 5.27 -6.84
N PRO A 471 18.69 4.08 -7.20
CA PRO A 471 19.24 3.83 -8.54
C PRO A 471 18.46 2.87 -9.42
N HIS A 472 17.40 2.22 -8.98
CA HIS A 472 17.16 0.91 -9.53
C HIS A 472 15.93 0.76 -10.43
N GLU A 473 14.96 1.68 -10.40
CA GLU A 473 13.84 1.63 -11.32
C GLU A 473 14.16 2.36 -12.63
N PRO A 474 14.40 1.64 -13.74
CA PRO A 474 14.90 2.25 -14.96
C PRO A 474 13.86 3.11 -15.71
N ASN A 475 12.60 3.05 -15.32
CA ASN A 475 11.52 3.82 -15.96
C ASN A 475 11.38 5.22 -15.38
N TYR A 476 12.05 5.56 -14.28
CA TYR A 476 12.05 6.92 -13.74
C TYR A 476 12.95 7.85 -14.55
N GLU A 477 12.54 9.11 -14.64
CA GLU A 477 13.29 10.17 -15.30
C GLU A 477 14.11 10.97 -14.28
N TYR A 478 15.12 10.34 -13.68
CA TYR A 478 15.88 10.84 -12.52
C TYR A 478 16.51 12.22 -12.71
N ASP A 479 16.95 12.56 -13.91
CA ASP A 479 17.51 13.87 -14.22
C ASP A 479 16.49 15.01 -14.03
N LEU A 480 15.21 14.71 -14.08
CA LEU A 480 14.15 15.67 -13.81
C LEU A 480 13.78 15.74 -12.33
N ILE A 481 13.71 14.59 -11.65
CA ILE A 481 13.00 14.45 -10.38
C ILE A 481 13.92 14.39 -9.15
N ALA A 482 15.13 13.83 -9.25
CA ALA A 482 15.93 13.45 -8.08
C ALA A 482 16.25 14.63 -7.16
N LYS A 483 16.66 15.77 -7.72
CA LYS A 483 16.97 16.96 -6.91
C LYS A 483 15.78 17.42 -6.07
N GLN A 484 14.62 17.48 -6.70
CA GLN A 484 13.41 17.97 -6.06
C GLN A 484 12.92 17.02 -4.98
N PHE A 485 13.00 15.71 -5.22
CA PHE A 485 12.61 14.70 -4.25
C PHE A 485 13.47 14.75 -2.99
N ILE A 486 14.78 14.95 -3.15
CA ILE A 486 15.70 15.11 -2.03
C ILE A 486 15.36 16.37 -1.22
N GLN A 487 15.15 17.50 -1.88
CA GLN A 487 14.83 18.76 -1.22
C GLN A 487 13.48 18.69 -0.48
N LEU A 488 12.50 17.98 -1.07
CA LEU A 488 11.22 17.72 -0.44
C LEU A 488 11.39 16.88 0.84
N GLY A 489 12.12 15.77 0.75
CA GLY A 489 12.40 14.91 1.91
C GLY A 489 13.12 15.65 3.04
N GLU A 490 14.06 16.54 2.70
CA GLU A 490 14.74 17.39 3.69
C GLU A 490 13.80 18.41 4.35
N ALA A 491 12.93 19.05 3.57
CA ALA A 491 11.96 20.00 4.12
C ALA A 491 11.03 19.31 5.12
N VAL A 492 10.58 18.09 4.79
CA VAL A 492 9.74 17.27 5.67
C VAL A 492 10.47 16.94 6.97
N GLY A 493 11.67 16.39 6.89
CA GLY A 493 12.44 15.99 8.06
C GLY A 493 12.79 17.16 8.98
N MET A 494 13.20 18.28 8.39
CA MET A 494 13.47 19.51 9.15
C MET A 494 12.23 20.03 9.86
N GLY A 495 11.08 20.02 9.19
CA GLY A 495 9.80 20.44 9.79
C GLY A 495 9.35 19.50 10.92
N ALA A 496 9.48 18.21 10.69
CA ALA A 496 9.11 17.19 11.68
C ALA A 496 9.90 17.36 12.98
N ILE A 497 11.23 17.49 12.91
CA ILE A 497 12.05 17.63 14.12
C ILE A 497 11.97 19.04 14.73
N ALA A 498 11.72 20.09 13.95
CA ALA A 498 11.63 21.46 14.44
C ALA A 498 10.40 21.68 15.32
N ASN A 499 9.36 20.88 15.18
CA ASN A 499 8.11 21.03 15.92
C ASN A 499 7.87 19.90 16.94
N ASN A 500 8.84 19.03 17.15
CA ASN A 500 8.72 17.92 18.08
C ASN A 500 9.83 17.92 19.14
N PRO A 501 9.51 18.14 20.41
CA PRO A 501 10.51 18.17 21.47
C PRO A 501 11.07 16.78 21.83
N HIS A 502 10.46 15.70 21.37
CA HIS A 502 10.82 14.34 21.74
C HIS A 502 11.70 13.65 20.70
N HIS A 503 11.61 14.10 19.44
CA HIS A 503 12.40 13.57 18.33
C HIS A 503 13.24 14.68 17.70
N ASN A 504 14.52 14.51 17.69
CA ASN A 504 15.49 15.54 17.33
C ASN A 504 16.36 15.18 16.15
N SER A 505 16.03 14.10 15.46
CA SER A 505 16.75 13.65 14.28
C SER A 505 15.85 12.88 13.35
N PHE A 506 16.17 12.92 12.08
CA PHE A 506 15.60 12.08 11.05
C PHE A 506 16.71 11.48 10.21
N GLU A 507 16.41 10.37 9.56
CA GLU A 507 17.25 9.75 8.55
C GLU A 507 16.67 10.01 7.18
N MET A 508 17.56 10.33 6.26
CA MET A 508 17.27 10.30 4.84
C MET A 508 18.44 9.65 4.13
N PRO A 509 18.33 8.37 3.73
CA PRO A 509 19.46 7.64 3.16
C PRO A 509 19.82 8.22 1.80
N TYR A 510 20.78 9.12 1.82
CA TYR A 510 21.38 9.62 0.61
C TYR A 510 22.24 8.53 0.01
N ARG A 511 21.70 7.91 -0.97
CA ARG A 511 22.42 6.91 -1.72
C ARG A 511 23.59 7.51 -2.48
N ASP A 512 24.53 6.68 -2.82
CA ASP A 512 25.72 7.09 -3.57
C ASP A 512 25.42 7.71 -4.94
N PHE A 513 24.17 7.69 -5.38
CA PHE A 513 23.76 8.34 -6.61
C PHE A 513 24.00 9.85 -6.64
N LEU A 514 24.22 10.49 -5.51
CA LEU A 514 24.63 11.90 -5.44
C LEU A 514 26.12 12.12 -5.63
N ARG A 515 26.88 11.12 -6.02
CA ARG A 515 28.29 11.27 -6.35
C ARG A 515 28.50 12.28 -7.46
N THR A 516 29.46 13.14 -7.24
CA THR A 516 29.91 14.09 -8.25
C THR A 516 31.41 13.91 -8.62
N ASP A 517 32.13 13.08 -7.88
CA ASP A 517 33.58 12.97 -7.93
C ASP A 517 34.11 11.61 -7.49
N ASP A 518 33.44 10.54 -7.77
CA ASP A 518 33.80 9.16 -7.40
C ASP A 518 33.85 8.91 -5.88
N SER A 519 33.37 9.85 -5.08
CA SER A 519 33.25 9.66 -3.65
C SER A 519 31.77 9.55 -3.26
N SER A 520 31.46 8.61 -2.41
CA SER A 520 30.13 8.51 -1.79
C SER A 520 29.81 9.79 -1.01
N PRO A 521 28.58 10.28 -0.97
CA PRO A 521 28.19 11.43 -0.15
C PRO A 521 28.58 11.29 1.31
N SER A 522 28.38 10.10 1.88
CA SER A 522 28.76 9.75 3.24
C SER A 522 30.23 9.34 3.40
N GLY A 523 30.94 9.10 2.30
CA GLY A 523 32.28 8.49 2.33
C GLY A 523 32.26 6.99 2.64
N VAL A 524 31.08 6.40 2.81
CA VAL A 524 30.85 4.98 3.06
C VAL A 524 30.28 4.35 1.80
N ALA A 525 30.81 3.21 1.39
CA ALA A 525 30.25 2.47 0.28
C ALA A 525 28.87 1.95 0.69
N TRP A 526 27.87 2.25 -0.10
CA TRP A 526 26.54 1.73 0.12
C TRP A 526 26.50 0.24 -0.19
N THR A 527 26.05 -0.54 0.76
CA THR A 527 26.04 -2.00 0.65
C THR A 527 24.64 -2.61 0.53
N GLU A 528 23.62 -1.87 0.91
CA GLU A 528 22.25 -2.34 0.92
C GLU A 528 21.33 -1.29 0.28
N PRO A 529 20.84 -1.55 -0.93
CA PRO A 529 19.79 -0.73 -1.52
C PRO A 529 18.52 -0.84 -0.68
N TRP A 530 17.84 0.28 -0.51
CA TRP A 530 16.60 0.35 0.25
C TRP A 530 15.47 0.72 -0.70
N ASP A 531 14.41 -0.07 -0.75
CA ASP A 531 13.19 0.15 -1.54
C ASP A 531 13.40 0.54 -3.02
N ASP A 532 14.42 -0.02 -3.66
CA ASP A 532 14.95 0.55 -4.87
C ASP A 532 14.48 -0.09 -6.17
N MET A 533 13.93 -1.28 -6.10
CA MET A 533 13.81 -2.10 -7.30
C MET A 533 12.38 -2.34 -7.73
N THR A 534 11.41 -2.03 -6.92
CA THR A 534 10.04 -2.39 -7.23
C THR A 534 9.08 -1.22 -7.18
N THR A 535 8.21 -1.15 -8.18
CA THR A 535 7.05 -0.27 -8.20
C THR A 535 5.84 -0.86 -7.45
N ALA A 536 6.06 -1.95 -6.72
CA ALA A 536 5.04 -2.57 -5.88
C ALA A 536 4.80 -1.83 -4.56
N TYR A 537 5.63 -0.84 -4.24
CA TYR A 537 5.43 0.05 -3.10
C TYR A 537 4.54 1.24 -3.47
N GLY A 538 3.68 1.66 -2.53
CA GLY A 538 2.74 2.74 -2.74
C GLY A 538 3.39 4.08 -3.11
N SER A 539 4.52 4.41 -2.51
CA SER A 539 5.27 5.63 -2.83
C SER A 539 6.02 5.56 -4.17
N GLN A 540 6.39 4.37 -4.63
CA GLN A 540 7.18 4.21 -5.85
C GLN A 540 6.33 4.14 -7.13
N PHE A 541 5.15 3.54 -7.07
CA PHE A 541 4.27 3.46 -8.22
C PHE A 541 3.89 4.84 -8.79
N PRO A 542 3.50 5.84 -7.98
CA PRO A 542 3.12 7.17 -8.47
C PRO A 542 4.22 7.91 -9.23
N VAL A 543 5.49 7.58 -8.98
CA VAL A 543 6.61 8.20 -9.69
C VAL A 543 6.59 7.88 -11.18
N LEU A 544 6.03 6.74 -11.59
CA LEU A 544 5.84 6.38 -12.99
C LEU A 544 4.89 7.31 -13.74
N ILE A 545 4.07 8.06 -13.01
CA ILE A 545 3.09 9.00 -13.58
C ILE A 545 3.39 10.46 -13.23
N GLY A 546 4.61 10.75 -12.79
CA GLY A 546 5.08 12.12 -12.56
C GLY A 546 4.74 12.72 -11.21
N THR A 547 4.35 11.91 -10.25
CA THR A 547 4.11 12.28 -8.86
C THR A 547 5.39 12.10 -8.04
N ALA A 548 5.70 13.02 -7.16
CA ALA A 548 6.79 12.83 -6.19
C ALA A 548 6.36 11.83 -5.11
N GLY A 549 6.86 10.61 -5.16
CA GLY A 549 6.62 9.59 -4.15
C GLY A 549 7.60 9.70 -2.99
N ILE A 550 7.12 9.61 -1.77
CA ILE A 550 7.92 9.68 -0.56
C ILE A 550 7.38 8.75 0.52
N THR A 551 8.25 7.91 1.05
CA THR A 551 7.95 7.04 2.20
C THR A 551 8.47 7.68 3.48
N TRP A 552 7.66 7.66 4.52
CA TRP A 552 8.08 8.00 5.88
C TRP A 552 7.96 6.76 6.76
N GLU A 553 8.98 6.55 7.58
CA GLU A 553 8.91 5.58 8.67
C GLU A 553 8.93 6.32 9.99
N LEU A 554 7.88 6.16 10.80
CA LEU A 554 7.79 6.83 12.10
C LEU A 554 8.69 6.15 13.14
N PRO A 555 9.17 6.91 14.12
CA PRO A 555 9.94 6.35 15.22
C PRO A 555 9.15 5.30 16.03
N VAL A 556 9.88 4.41 16.65
CA VAL A 556 9.33 3.29 17.44
C VAL A 556 8.50 3.76 18.65
N TYR A 557 8.71 4.98 19.11
CA TYR A 557 8.02 5.61 20.25
C TYR A 557 6.81 6.42 19.75
N SER A 558 5.80 5.79 19.36
CA SER A 558 4.92 6.18 18.28
C SER A 558 3.74 7.10 18.59
N ASP A 559 3.27 7.22 19.81
CA ASP A 559 2.16 8.10 20.16
C ASP A 559 2.46 9.58 19.87
N ILE A 560 3.59 10.06 20.37
CA ILE A 560 4.05 11.44 20.12
C ILE A 560 4.40 11.67 18.64
N SER A 561 4.81 10.63 17.92
CA SER A 561 5.06 10.71 16.48
C SER A 561 3.78 11.00 15.72
N SER A 562 2.66 10.38 16.08
CA SER A 562 1.38 10.64 15.42
C SER A 562 0.88 12.07 15.67
N GLU A 563 1.09 12.59 16.86
CA GLU A 563 0.57 13.89 17.28
C GLU A 563 1.36 15.08 16.73
N LEU A 564 2.66 14.94 16.51
CA LEU A 564 3.53 16.07 16.16
C LEU A 564 4.36 15.85 14.89
N ILE A 565 4.94 14.66 14.69
CA ILE A 565 5.77 14.41 13.51
C ILE A 565 4.94 14.48 12.24
N VAL A 566 3.82 13.76 12.20
CA VAL A 566 3.03 13.65 10.98
C VAL A 566 2.37 14.97 10.61
N PRO A 567 1.62 15.65 11.49
CA PRO A 567 0.99 16.91 11.13
C PRO A 567 1.97 17.99 10.68
N TYR A 568 3.07 18.16 11.41
CA TYR A 568 4.04 19.22 11.08
C TYR A 568 4.96 18.83 9.91
N GLY A 569 5.26 17.56 9.73
CA GLY A 569 5.91 17.09 8.52
C GLY A 569 5.07 17.34 7.27
N LEU A 570 3.77 17.06 7.33
CA LEU A 570 2.82 17.35 6.24
C LEU A 570 2.62 18.85 6.04
N MET A 571 2.62 19.68 7.11
CA MET A 571 2.58 21.14 6.99
C MET A 571 3.79 21.67 6.22
N THR A 572 5.00 21.23 6.58
CA THR A 572 6.21 21.69 5.88
C THR A 572 6.30 21.14 4.46
N GLN A 573 5.76 19.96 4.20
CA GLN A 573 5.57 19.45 2.86
C GLN A 573 4.65 20.35 2.02
N ALA A 574 3.52 20.76 2.57
CA ALA A 574 2.59 21.66 1.90
C ALA A 574 3.23 23.05 1.64
N MET A 575 3.98 23.59 2.60
CA MET A 575 4.76 24.82 2.42
C MET A 575 5.81 24.68 1.31
N TYR A 576 6.53 23.54 1.27
CA TYR A 576 7.49 23.28 0.20
C TYR A 576 6.81 23.24 -1.18
N ILE A 577 5.66 22.58 -1.27
CA ILE A 577 4.88 22.53 -2.51
C ILE A 577 4.44 23.93 -2.92
N GLN A 578 3.93 24.74 -1.99
CA GLN A 578 3.51 26.13 -2.24
C GLN A 578 4.68 26.95 -2.86
N GLU A 579 5.86 26.87 -2.26
CA GLU A 579 7.05 27.59 -2.73
C GLU A 579 7.58 27.09 -4.07
N ASN A 580 7.44 25.80 -4.36
CA ASN A 580 8.05 25.15 -5.53
C ASN A 580 7.02 24.71 -6.60
N LYS A 581 5.76 25.10 -6.44
CA LYS A 581 4.62 24.68 -7.27
C LYS A 581 4.90 24.70 -8.77
N ILE A 582 5.40 25.81 -9.29
CA ILE A 582 5.63 25.99 -10.72
C ILE A 582 6.77 25.10 -11.24
N ASP A 583 7.80 24.91 -10.44
CA ASP A 583 8.89 24.00 -10.78
C ASP A 583 8.40 22.55 -10.82
N MET A 584 7.58 22.14 -9.84
CA MET A 584 6.99 20.82 -9.78
C MET A 584 6.06 20.55 -10.99
N LEU A 585 5.17 21.49 -11.32
CA LEU A 585 4.33 21.41 -12.51
C LEU A 585 5.16 21.34 -13.80
N THR A 586 6.27 22.09 -13.86
CA THR A 586 7.18 22.07 -14.99
C THR A 586 7.89 20.72 -15.14
N ILE A 587 8.30 20.09 -14.06
CA ILE A 587 8.90 18.75 -14.06
C ILE A 587 7.89 17.71 -14.55
N GLN A 588 6.67 17.72 -14.02
CA GLN A 588 5.61 16.80 -14.45
C GLN A 588 5.29 16.97 -15.95
N ALA A 589 5.11 18.21 -16.41
CA ALA A 589 4.84 18.48 -17.81
C ALA A 589 6.02 18.07 -18.72
N LYS A 590 7.27 18.22 -18.30
CA LYS A 590 8.45 17.74 -19.04
C LYS A 590 8.48 16.22 -19.11
N LEU A 591 8.15 15.54 -18.04
CA LEU A 591 8.08 14.08 -18.01
C LEU A 591 7.05 13.58 -19.04
N PHE A 592 5.86 14.15 -19.03
CA PHE A 592 4.82 13.80 -20.00
C PHE A 592 5.16 14.22 -21.43
N SER A 593 5.81 15.37 -21.63
CA SER A 593 6.32 15.78 -22.94
C SER A 593 7.32 14.78 -23.51
N ARG A 594 8.25 14.29 -22.69
CA ARG A 594 9.14 13.18 -23.11
C ARG A 594 8.34 11.94 -23.49
N GLY A 595 7.27 11.66 -22.75
CA GLY A 595 6.38 10.54 -23.01
C GLY A 595 5.69 10.67 -24.38
N VAL A 596 4.95 11.73 -24.61
CA VAL A 596 4.17 11.91 -25.86
C VAL A 596 5.05 12.02 -27.09
N ASN A 597 6.28 12.48 -26.93
CA ASN A 597 7.27 12.58 -28.00
C ASN A 597 8.19 11.35 -28.11
N ASN A 598 8.04 10.38 -27.23
CA ASN A 598 8.94 9.23 -27.04
C ASN A 598 10.42 9.62 -27.05
N THR A 599 10.75 10.70 -26.36
CA THR A 599 12.11 11.24 -26.31
C THR A 599 12.88 10.56 -25.18
N ASN A 600 14.07 10.04 -25.48
CA ASN A 600 14.97 9.54 -24.45
C ASN A 600 15.94 10.60 -24.02
N SER A 601 16.20 10.68 -22.72
CA SER A 601 17.27 11.54 -22.19
C SER A 601 18.57 10.75 -22.04
N ASN A 602 19.60 11.21 -22.72
CA ASN A 602 20.95 10.69 -22.52
C ASN A 602 21.58 11.17 -21.18
N GLU A 603 20.99 12.18 -20.56
CA GLU A 603 21.43 12.69 -19.25
C GLU A 603 21.18 11.69 -18.12
N LEU A 604 20.28 10.75 -18.33
CA LEU A 604 20.00 9.66 -17.38
C LEU A 604 21.20 8.72 -17.15
N VAL A 605 22.17 8.73 -18.03
CA VAL A 605 23.38 7.90 -17.93
C VAL A 605 24.51 8.62 -17.21
N GLY A 606 24.24 9.77 -16.67
CA GLY A 606 25.22 10.61 -15.97
C GLY A 606 25.33 10.26 -14.48
N PRO A 607 25.52 11.28 -13.66
CA PRO A 607 25.77 11.13 -12.23
C PRO A 607 24.58 10.59 -11.42
N TRP A 608 23.43 10.37 -12.05
CA TRP A 608 22.21 9.89 -11.42
C TRP A 608 22.18 8.39 -11.16
N TYR A 609 23.07 7.63 -11.82
CA TYR A 609 23.21 6.21 -11.60
C TYR A 609 24.37 5.92 -10.67
N VAL A 610 24.07 5.22 -9.61
CA VAL A 610 25.08 4.74 -8.67
C VAL A 610 25.59 3.40 -9.14
N ASP A 611 26.88 3.28 -9.18
CA ASP A 611 27.56 2.04 -9.49
C ASP A 611 28.28 1.48 -8.26
N GLN A 612 27.52 1.09 -7.26
CA GLN A 612 28.10 0.49 -6.06
C GLN A 612 28.66 -0.91 -6.30
N TYR A 613 28.13 -1.61 -7.29
CA TYR A 613 28.57 -2.94 -7.69
C TYR A 613 29.41 -2.94 -8.96
N ASP A 614 29.53 -1.81 -9.59
CA ASP A 614 30.24 -1.69 -10.85
C ASP A 614 31.74 -1.67 -10.62
N GLN A 615 32.23 -2.83 -10.51
CA GLN A 615 33.67 -3.05 -10.52
C GLN A 615 34.14 -3.14 -11.97
N ALA A 616 33.87 -2.17 -12.79
CA ALA A 616 34.25 -2.13 -14.19
C ALA A 616 33.06 -2.03 -15.18
N GLY A 617 32.12 -1.17 -14.90
CA GLY A 617 30.95 -0.94 -15.76
C GLY A 617 29.99 -2.12 -15.79
N LYS A 618 29.74 -2.72 -14.63
CA LYS A 618 28.85 -3.90 -14.50
C LYS A 618 27.52 -3.60 -13.83
N GLN A 619 27.18 -2.37 -13.69
CA GLN A 619 25.96 -1.93 -13.08
C GLN A 619 24.76 -2.29 -13.95
N ALA A 620 24.36 -3.54 -13.92
CA ALA A 620 23.37 -4.04 -14.84
C ALA A 620 21.95 -3.63 -14.48
N ASP A 621 21.69 -3.47 -13.22
CA ASP A 621 20.42 -3.01 -12.66
C ASP A 621 20.08 -1.57 -13.05
N LEU A 622 21.06 -0.73 -13.26
CA LEU A 622 20.90 0.62 -13.77
C LEU A 622 20.83 0.68 -15.29
N MET A 623 21.12 -0.44 -15.93
CA MET A 623 21.14 -0.51 -17.37
C MET A 623 19.75 -0.76 -17.89
N ARG A 624 19.28 0.19 -18.63
CA ARG A 624 18.10 0.05 -19.42
C ARG A 624 18.37 -0.89 -20.59
N PRO A 625 17.50 -1.85 -20.90
CA PRO A 625 17.54 -2.54 -22.18
C PRO A 625 17.55 -1.51 -23.31
N VAL A 626 18.39 -1.74 -24.31
CA VAL A 626 18.53 -0.83 -25.45
C VAL A 626 17.96 -1.51 -26.68
N TYR A 627 16.87 -0.98 -27.23
CA TYR A 627 16.16 -1.59 -28.34
C TYR A 627 16.58 -1.01 -29.68
N ASN A 628 17.05 0.22 -29.70
CA ASN A 628 17.43 0.90 -30.94
C ASN A 628 18.68 1.75 -30.72
N GLY A 629 19.75 1.45 -31.42
CA GLY A 629 21.04 2.11 -31.26
C GLY A 629 22.09 1.25 -30.51
N GLU A 630 23.20 1.85 -30.15
CA GLU A 630 24.29 1.19 -29.45
C GLU A 630 24.64 1.91 -28.14
N GLY A 631 24.79 1.13 -27.08
CA GLY A 631 25.24 1.62 -25.78
C GLY A 631 24.32 2.70 -25.21
N GLN A 632 24.92 3.71 -24.55
CA GLN A 632 24.19 4.80 -23.91
C GLN A 632 23.41 5.73 -24.86
N ASN A 633 23.63 5.61 -26.15
CA ASN A 633 22.91 6.38 -27.18
C ASN A 633 21.68 5.62 -27.72
N GLY A 634 21.43 4.44 -27.23
CA GLY A 634 20.28 3.65 -27.62
C GLY A 634 18.98 4.12 -26.96
N ASN A 635 17.87 3.72 -27.56
CA ASN A 635 16.56 4.02 -27.06
C ASN A 635 16.13 2.97 -26.02
N PHE A 636 15.88 3.39 -24.79
CA PHE A 636 15.34 2.51 -23.75
C PHE A 636 13.87 2.19 -24.00
N TYR A 637 13.07 3.18 -24.40
CA TYR A 637 11.68 2.96 -24.74
C TYR A 637 11.58 2.49 -26.19
N PRO A 638 10.94 1.32 -26.46
CA PRO A 638 10.66 0.92 -27.84
C PRO A 638 9.65 1.88 -28.48
N GLU A 639 9.30 1.62 -29.73
CA GLU A 639 8.24 2.36 -30.41
C GLU A 639 6.85 1.98 -29.89
N CYS A 640 6.63 0.66 -29.76
CA CYS A 640 5.41 0.12 -29.19
C CYS A 640 5.59 -1.36 -28.78
N TYR A 641 4.58 -1.87 -28.08
CA TYR A 641 4.39 -3.29 -27.80
C TYR A 641 3.16 -3.80 -28.57
N ILE A 642 3.28 -4.99 -29.18
CA ILE A 642 2.15 -5.70 -29.76
C ILE A 642 1.75 -6.79 -28.78
N ILE A 643 0.47 -6.85 -28.41
CA ILE A 643 -0.12 -7.92 -27.61
C ILE A 643 -1.16 -8.61 -28.48
N PRO A 644 -0.86 -9.81 -29.04
CA PRO A 644 -1.79 -10.54 -29.88
C PRO A 644 -3.07 -10.90 -29.12
N MET A 645 -4.21 -10.82 -29.78
CA MET A 645 -5.50 -11.18 -29.20
C MET A 645 -6.22 -12.25 -30.04
N ASP A 646 -5.46 -13.22 -30.51
CA ASP A 646 -5.96 -14.38 -31.24
C ASP A 646 -5.22 -15.67 -30.76
N SER A 647 -5.90 -16.79 -30.85
CA SER A 647 -5.39 -18.08 -30.36
C SER A 647 -4.23 -18.69 -31.16
N VAL A 648 -3.83 -18.06 -32.24
CA VAL A 648 -2.68 -18.52 -33.08
C VAL A 648 -1.38 -17.88 -32.57
N ASN A 649 -1.46 -16.58 -32.21
CA ASN A 649 -0.31 -15.78 -31.87
C ASN A 649 -0.22 -15.50 -30.33
N GLN A 650 -1.25 -15.89 -29.57
CA GLN A 650 -1.30 -15.69 -28.12
C GLN A 650 -1.52 -17.01 -27.38
N LYS A 651 -0.62 -17.33 -26.47
CA LYS A 651 -0.72 -18.54 -25.63
C LYS A 651 -1.70 -18.40 -24.47
N ASN A 652 -1.94 -17.18 -23.99
CA ASN A 652 -2.84 -16.91 -22.89
C ASN A 652 -3.67 -15.64 -23.16
N LEU A 653 -4.82 -15.84 -23.76
CA LEU A 653 -5.72 -14.75 -24.15
C LEU A 653 -6.36 -14.03 -22.96
N TYR A 654 -6.66 -14.79 -21.90
CA TYR A 654 -7.30 -14.21 -20.73
C TYR A 654 -6.37 -13.23 -20.00
N ASP A 655 -5.14 -13.62 -19.73
CA ASP A 655 -4.18 -12.74 -19.07
C ASP A 655 -3.73 -11.57 -19.97
N ALA A 656 -3.70 -11.75 -21.28
CA ALA A 656 -3.51 -10.66 -22.23
C ALA A 656 -4.67 -9.63 -22.16
N ALA A 657 -5.91 -10.10 -22.02
CA ALA A 657 -7.09 -9.24 -21.81
C ALA A 657 -7.09 -8.61 -20.41
N ALA A 658 -6.65 -9.31 -19.39
CA ALA A 658 -6.48 -8.78 -18.05
C ALA A 658 -5.39 -7.69 -17.99
N GLU A 659 -4.32 -7.84 -18.77
CA GLU A 659 -3.30 -6.81 -18.92
C GLU A 659 -3.86 -5.54 -19.60
N MET A 660 -4.69 -5.69 -20.61
CA MET A 660 -5.40 -4.55 -21.22
C MET A 660 -6.28 -3.82 -20.20
N LYS A 661 -7.03 -4.56 -19.39
CA LYS A 661 -7.83 -4.00 -18.28
C LYS A 661 -6.93 -3.22 -17.31
N TYR A 662 -5.81 -3.81 -16.91
CA TYR A 662 -4.85 -3.18 -15.99
C TYR A 662 -4.31 -1.87 -16.57
N LEU A 663 -3.79 -1.89 -17.79
CA LEU A 663 -3.22 -0.73 -18.44
C LEU A 663 -4.25 0.40 -18.57
N THR A 664 -5.46 0.10 -19.05
CA THR A 664 -6.51 1.11 -19.26
C THR A 664 -7.07 1.65 -17.94
N ARG A 665 -7.10 0.85 -16.85
CA ARG A 665 -7.45 1.34 -15.51
C ARG A 665 -6.47 2.38 -14.99
N ASN A 666 -5.21 2.25 -15.37
CA ASN A 666 -4.15 3.18 -15.01
C ASN A 666 -3.92 4.27 -16.07
N ASP A 667 -4.93 4.52 -16.92
CA ASP A 667 -4.95 5.55 -17.97
C ASP A 667 -3.85 5.41 -19.04
N VAL A 668 -3.25 4.23 -19.15
CA VAL A 668 -2.36 3.91 -20.27
C VAL A 668 -3.20 3.72 -21.53
N LYS A 669 -2.84 4.43 -22.60
CA LYS A 669 -3.52 4.32 -23.89
C LYS A 669 -3.17 3.02 -24.59
N VAL A 670 -4.17 2.18 -24.82
CA VAL A 670 -4.06 0.93 -25.55
C VAL A 670 -4.80 1.07 -26.88
N ASN A 671 -4.09 0.92 -27.98
CA ASN A 671 -4.66 0.96 -29.32
C ASN A 671 -5.13 -0.43 -29.76
N VAL A 672 -6.13 -0.50 -30.61
CA VAL A 672 -6.65 -1.75 -31.15
C VAL A 672 -6.61 -1.73 -32.67
N ALA A 673 -6.12 -2.82 -33.26
CA ALA A 673 -6.05 -2.98 -34.71
C ALA A 673 -7.46 -3.08 -35.33
N SER A 674 -7.78 -2.17 -36.20
CA SER A 674 -9.03 -2.20 -36.99
C SER A 674 -8.94 -3.11 -38.23
N LYS A 675 -7.70 -3.45 -38.66
CA LYS A 675 -7.38 -4.33 -39.79
C LYS A 675 -6.09 -5.12 -39.47
N ALA A 676 -5.89 -6.23 -40.16
CA ALA A 676 -4.67 -7.00 -40.01
C ALA A 676 -3.43 -6.22 -40.49
N PHE A 677 -2.31 -6.44 -39.78
CA PHE A 677 -0.99 -5.93 -40.15
C PHE A 677 0.06 -7.04 -40.01
N THR A 678 1.23 -6.82 -40.60
CA THR A 678 2.33 -7.81 -40.54
C THR A 678 3.57 -7.16 -39.96
N TYR A 679 4.19 -7.85 -38.97
CA TYR A 679 5.47 -7.46 -38.42
C TYR A 679 6.36 -8.71 -38.29
N ASN A 680 7.61 -8.63 -38.70
CA ASN A 680 8.60 -9.73 -38.68
C ASN A 680 8.08 -11.04 -39.28
N GLY A 681 7.28 -10.96 -40.36
CA GLY A 681 6.74 -12.11 -41.07
C GLY A 681 5.52 -12.77 -40.40
N VAL A 682 5.08 -12.26 -39.27
CA VAL A 682 3.87 -12.70 -38.57
C VAL A 682 2.73 -11.74 -38.87
N THR A 683 1.55 -12.26 -39.19
CA THR A 683 0.34 -11.48 -39.43
C THR A 683 -0.52 -11.48 -38.19
N TYR A 684 -0.80 -10.27 -37.71
CA TYR A 684 -1.65 -10.00 -36.54
C TYR A 684 -3.03 -9.55 -37.04
N PRO A 685 -4.12 -10.18 -36.60
CA PRO A 685 -5.45 -9.87 -37.11
C PRO A 685 -6.01 -8.55 -36.50
N ALA A 686 -7.14 -8.08 -37.03
CA ALA A 686 -7.93 -7.07 -36.38
C ALA A 686 -8.31 -7.52 -34.97
N GLY A 687 -8.31 -6.60 -33.99
CA GLY A 687 -8.48 -6.90 -32.57
C GLY A 687 -7.17 -7.05 -31.79
N THR A 688 -6.02 -7.16 -32.47
CA THR A 688 -4.71 -7.15 -31.82
C THR A 688 -4.50 -5.82 -31.10
N MET A 689 -3.98 -5.86 -29.86
CA MET A 689 -3.67 -4.67 -29.07
C MET A 689 -2.27 -4.18 -29.35
N VAL A 690 -2.11 -2.86 -29.32
CA VAL A 690 -0.83 -2.18 -29.46
C VAL A 690 -0.72 -1.09 -28.40
N VAL A 691 0.35 -1.13 -27.62
CA VAL A 691 0.66 -0.11 -26.61
C VAL A 691 1.79 0.75 -27.15
N SER A 692 1.44 1.96 -27.57
CA SER A 692 2.41 2.94 -28.11
C SER A 692 3.22 3.57 -26.97
N MET A 693 4.51 3.77 -27.18
CA MET A 693 5.34 4.52 -26.24
C MET A 693 5.24 6.04 -26.43
N TYR A 694 4.48 6.50 -27.42
CA TYR A 694 4.19 7.91 -27.64
C TYR A 694 2.96 8.34 -26.85
N GLN A 695 3.07 8.34 -25.52
CA GLN A 695 2.00 8.70 -24.62
C GLN A 695 2.53 9.25 -23.30
N ALA A 696 1.73 10.04 -22.59
CA ALA A 696 2.12 10.66 -21.32
C ALA A 696 2.59 9.63 -20.30
N LYS A 697 1.81 8.57 -20.10
CA LYS A 697 2.09 7.50 -19.14
C LYS A 697 2.98 6.38 -19.70
N ARG A 698 3.94 6.72 -20.58
CA ARG A 698 4.83 5.70 -21.16
C ARG A 698 5.70 4.99 -20.14
N SER A 699 6.15 5.70 -19.07
CA SER A 699 6.97 5.09 -18.02
C SER A 699 6.21 3.98 -17.32
N LEU A 700 4.95 4.20 -16.99
CA LEU A 700 4.06 3.18 -16.44
C LEU A 700 3.84 2.03 -17.43
N ALA A 701 3.51 2.35 -18.69
CA ALA A 701 3.32 1.33 -19.71
C ALA A 701 4.56 0.46 -19.90
N ASN A 702 5.73 1.09 -19.94
CA ASN A 702 7.00 0.38 -20.14
C ASN A 702 7.38 -0.46 -18.92
N SER A 703 7.17 0.03 -17.71
CA SER A 703 7.46 -0.74 -16.47
C SER A 703 6.71 -2.06 -16.41
N GLN A 704 5.52 -2.14 -17.01
CA GLN A 704 4.71 -3.36 -17.07
C GLN A 704 5.09 -4.29 -18.24
N LEU A 705 5.64 -3.73 -19.32
CA LEU A 705 5.78 -4.45 -20.59
C LEU A 705 7.24 -4.70 -21.01
N PHE A 706 8.23 -4.05 -20.42
CA PHE A 706 9.63 -4.23 -20.81
C PHE A 706 10.21 -5.58 -20.36
N ASP A 707 11.44 -5.89 -20.77
CA ASP A 707 12.09 -7.18 -20.46
C ASP A 707 12.56 -7.33 -19.01
N GLY A 708 12.35 -6.32 -18.22
CA GLY A 708 12.83 -6.28 -16.83
C GLY A 708 14.29 -5.83 -16.75
N THR A 709 14.79 -5.79 -15.54
CA THR A 709 16.15 -5.34 -15.21
C THR A 709 17.02 -6.53 -14.85
N PHE A 710 18.26 -6.53 -15.29
CA PHE A 710 19.22 -7.54 -14.87
C PHE A 710 19.85 -7.15 -13.54
N ILE A 711 19.78 -8.02 -12.55
CA ILE A 711 20.28 -7.80 -11.20
C ILE A 711 21.51 -8.66 -10.95
N ASN A 712 22.64 -8.04 -10.64
CA ASN A 712 23.89 -8.72 -10.35
C ASN A 712 23.95 -9.31 -8.93
N VAL A 713 23.41 -8.60 -7.95
CA VAL A 713 23.59 -8.91 -6.54
C VAL A 713 22.24 -8.94 -5.85
N TRP A 714 21.68 -10.13 -5.72
CA TRP A 714 20.38 -10.35 -5.09
C TRP A 714 20.39 -10.19 -3.57
N GLN A 715 21.46 -10.65 -2.93
CA GLN A 715 21.52 -10.69 -1.46
C GLN A 715 21.60 -9.31 -0.81
N GLY A 716 21.88 -8.28 -1.60
CA GLY A 716 21.88 -6.90 -1.11
C GLY A 716 20.58 -6.16 -1.38
N LEU A 717 19.57 -6.83 -1.94
CA LEU A 717 18.27 -6.21 -2.21
C LEU A 717 17.32 -6.43 -1.04
N TYR A 718 16.71 -5.37 -0.61
CA TYR A 718 15.62 -5.43 0.37
C TYR A 718 14.30 -5.80 -0.28
N SER A 719 14.03 -5.27 -1.45
CA SER A 719 12.78 -5.43 -2.16
C SER A 719 12.80 -6.62 -3.13
N GLU A 720 11.63 -7.09 -3.48
CA GLU A 720 11.41 -8.04 -4.52
C GLU A 720 11.77 -7.42 -5.87
N SER A 721 12.52 -8.14 -6.67
CA SER A 721 12.81 -7.72 -8.03
C SER A 721 11.56 -7.75 -8.89
N PHE A 722 11.43 -6.78 -9.75
CA PHE A 722 10.33 -6.72 -10.68
C PHE A 722 10.54 -7.74 -11.81
N ALA A 723 9.75 -8.78 -11.80
CA ALA A 723 9.75 -9.77 -12.88
C ALA A 723 8.99 -9.23 -14.10
N GLN A 724 9.43 -9.60 -15.29
CA GLN A 724 8.72 -9.32 -16.52
C GLN A 724 7.27 -9.85 -16.42
N ARG A 725 6.30 -8.93 -16.45
CA ARG A 725 4.90 -9.26 -16.19
C ARG A 725 4.31 -10.23 -17.19
N SER A 726 4.64 -10.08 -18.47
CA SER A 726 4.18 -11.01 -19.51
C SER A 726 4.66 -12.46 -19.25
N ASN A 727 5.89 -12.63 -18.78
CA ASN A 727 6.40 -13.94 -18.40
C ASN A 727 5.76 -14.48 -17.13
N ALA A 728 5.60 -13.62 -16.11
CA ALA A 728 5.00 -14.02 -14.85
C ALA A 728 3.54 -14.46 -15.01
N ARG A 729 2.79 -13.79 -15.89
CA ARG A 729 1.39 -14.13 -16.17
C ARG A 729 1.20 -15.07 -17.37
N GLY A 730 2.23 -15.30 -18.16
CA GLY A 730 2.23 -16.29 -19.23
C GLY A 730 1.54 -15.85 -20.51
N TYR A 731 1.48 -14.56 -20.84
CA TYR A 731 0.99 -14.09 -22.14
C TYR A 731 2.13 -13.62 -23.04
N ASP A 732 1.88 -13.58 -24.34
CA ASP A 732 2.85 -13.16 -25.34
C ASP A 732 2.71 -11.65 -25.62
N ARG A 733 3.85 -10.97 -25.68
CA ARG A 733 3.99 -9.61 -26.16
C ARG A 733 5.21 -9.46 -27.03
N ILE A 734 5.18 -8.58 -28.01
CA ILE A 734 6.25 -8.37 -28.98
C ILE A 734 6.72 -6.92 -28.90
N ILE A 735 8.02 -6.71 -28.82
CA ILE A 735 8.66 -5.40 -28.82
C ILE A 735 8.85 -4.94 -30.28
N VAL A 736 8.49 -3.71 -30.56
CA VAL A 736 8.74 -3.03 -31.84
C VAL A 736 9.69 -1.88 -31.60
N ALA A 737 10.91 -2.01 -32.11
CA ALA A 737 11.96 -1.00 -31.94
C ALA A 737 12.18 -0.12 -33.20
N GLU A 738 11.61 -0.50 -34.33
CA GLU A 738 11.85 0.17 -35.61
C GLU A 738 10.77 1.23 -35.91
N PRO A 739 11.15 2.53 -36.03
CA PRO A 739 10.21 3.60 -36.33
C PRO A 739 9.40 3.38 -37.64
N ALA A 740 10.00 2.77 -38.63
CA ALA A 740 9.30 2.49 -39.90
C ALA A 740 8.20 1.43 -39.74
N ALA A 741 8.40 0.42 -38.90
CA ALA A 741 7.40 -0.58 -38.56
C ALA A 741 6.27 0.03 -37.73
N TYR A 742 6.63 0.86 -36.74
CA TYR A 742 5.69 1.54 -35.86
C TYR A 742 4.62 2.31 -36.65
N LYS A 743 5.04 3.13 -37.62
CA LYS A 743 4.09 3.89 -38.46
C LYS A 743 3.07 2.97 -39.14
N THR A 744 3.54 1.87 -39.71
CA THR A 744 2.66 0.91 -40.43
C THR A 744 1.69 0.23 -39.45
N ILE A 745 2.16 -0.09 -38.24
CA ILE A 745 1.34 -0.70 -37.20
C ILE A 745 0.27 0.28 -36.74
N MET A 746 0.64 1.53 -36.43
CA MET A 746 -0.30 2.54 -35.96
C MET A 746 -1.33 2.95 -37.01
N ASP A 747 -0.98 2.92 -38.33
CA ASP A 747 -1.95 3.09 -39.40
C ASP A 747 -3.03 1.96 -39.42
N ALA A 748 -2.76 0.84 -38.78
CA ALA A 748 -3.73 -0.25 -38.57
C ALA A 748 -4.49 -0.15 -37.24
N CYS A 749 -4.01 0.64 -36.30
CA CYS A 749 -4.51 0.75 -34.93
C CYS A 749 -4.93 2.20 -34.58
N PRO A 750 -5.91 2.80 -35.29
CA PRO A 750 -6.23 4.23 -35.17
C PRO A 750 -7.00 4.62 -33.89
N GLU A 751 -7.58 3.64 -33.20
CA GLU A 751 -8.49 3.88 -32.09
C GLU A 751 -7.91 3.30 -30.80
N THR A 752 -8.14 4.00 -29.71
CA THR A 752 -7.85 3.52 -28.34
C THR A 752 -9.09 2.90 -27.73
N ILE A 753 -8.87 1.99 -26.80
CA ILE A 753 -9.92 1.36 -26.01
C ILE A 753 -10.00 2.00 -24.61
N SER A 754 -11.20 2.22 -24.13
CA SER A 754 -11.46 2.70 -22.78
C SER A 754 -11.41 1.56 -21.75
N TYR A 755 -11.29 1.91 -20.47
CA TYR A 755 -11.35 0.94 -19.38
C TYR A 755 -12.67 0.13 -19.37
N SER A 756 -13.81 0.79 -19.61
CA SER A 756 -15.12 0.11 -19.68
C SER A 756 -15.22 -0.87 -20.86
N GLU A 757 -14.58 -0.56 -21.98
CA GLU A 757 -14.51 -1.50 -23.11
C GLU A 757 -13.57 -2.66 -22.82
N ALA A 758 -12.45 -2.43 -22.13
CA ALA A 758 -11.54 -3.48 -21.67
C ALA A 758 -12.25 -4.43 -20.69
N LEU A 759 -13.03 -3.91 -19.73
CA LEU A 759 -13.86 -4.72 -18.84
C LEU A 759 -14.88 -5.56 -19.61
N THR A 760 -15.57 -4.94 -20.57
CA THR A 760 -16.54 -5.63 -21.41
C THR A 760 -15.89 -6.75 -22.22
N TYR A 761 -14.67 -6.51 -22.74
CA TYR A 761 -13.92 -7.52 -23.47
C TYR A 761 -13.48 -8.65 -22.54
N LEU A 762 -12.94 -8.33 -21.37
CA LEU A 762 -12.55 -9.34 -20.38
C LEU A 762 -13.74 -10.21 -19.95
N ALA A 763 -14.91 -9.61 -19.78
CA ALA A 763 -16.14 -10.33 -19.45
C ALA A 763 -16.58 -11.34 -20.54
N THR A 764 -16.10 -11.21 -21.78
CA THR A 764 -16.38 -12.22 -22.82
C THR A 764 -15.69 -13.55 -22.57
N PHE A 765 -14.68 -13.59 -21.71
CA PHE A 765 -14.01 -14.81 -21.27
C PHE A 765 -14.73 -15.50 -20.10
N ALA A 766 -15.79 -14.89 -19.55
CA ALA A 766 -16.59 -15.55 -18.53
C ALA A 766 -17.01 -16.95 -19.00
N ALA A 767 -17.07 -17.89 -18.04
CA ALA A 767 -17.28 -19.31 -18.25
C ALA A 767 -18.19 -19.62 -19.45
N GLN A 768 -17.60 -20.08 -20.55
CA GLN A 768 -18.34 -20.42 -21.76
C GLN A 768 -18.38 -21.94 -21.88
N PHE A 769 -19.59 -22.45 -21.98
CA PHE A 769 -19.81 -23.85 -22.33
C PHE A 769 -20.62 -23.96 -23.61
N ASP A 770 -20.08 -24.69 -24.56
CA ASP A 770 -20.77 -25.03 -25.81
C ASP A 770 -20.76 -26.57 -26.02
N GLY A 771 -21.63 -27.06 -26.87
CA GLY A 771 -21.66 -28.47 -27.28
C GLY A 771 -22.56 -29.35 -26.44
N VAL A 772 -22.18 -30.63 -26.31
CA VAL A 772 -23.04 -31.70 -25.81
C VAL A 772 -23.00 -31.79 -24.29
N LYS A 773 -24.15 -31.72 -23.65
CA LYS A 773 -24.28 -31.95 -22.20
C LYS A 773 -24.31 -33.47 -21.91
N ASN A 774 -23.83 -33.85 -20.74
CA ASN A 774 -23.76 -35.23 -20.24
C ASN A 774 -22.81 -36.15 -21.06
N ALA A 775 -21.77 -35.57 -21.67
CA ALA A 775 -20.71 -36.26 -22.36
C ALA A 775 -19.37 -35.89 -21.69
N ASP A 776 -18.26 -36.10 -22.38
CA ASP A 776 -16.97 -35.55 -21.92
C ASP A 776 -16.90 -34.05 -22.23
N VAL A 777 -16.09 -33.35 -21.46
CA VAL A 777 -15.87 -31.91 -21.62
C VAL A 777 -14.38 -31.64 -21.86
N ILE A 778 -14.10 -30.95 -22.95
CA ILE A 778 -12.77 -30.39 -23.21
C ILE A 778 -12.75 -29.01 -22.57
N ILE A 779 -11.74 -28.74 -21.74
CA ILE A 779 -11.42 -27.44 -21.15
C ILE A 779 -10.23 -26.90 -21.91
N ASP A 780 -10.36 -25.73 -22.50
CA ASP A 780 -9.28 -25.10 -23.25
C ASP A 780 -8.17 -24.65 -22.28
N ASN A 781 -6.94 -25.04 -22.58
CA ASN A 781 -5.77 -24.67 -21.78
C ASN A 781 -5.21 -23.32 -22.25
N VAL A 782 -5.95 -22.25 -22.02
CA VAL A 782 -5.67 -20.88 -22.53
C VAL A 782 -5.56 -19.83 -21.42
N SER A 783 -5.65 -20.24 -20.16
CA SER A 783 -5.58 -19.34 -19.02
C SER A 783 -5.05 -20.03 -17.78
N ASN A 784 -4.60 -19.23 -16.81
CA ASN A 784 -4.24 -19.74 -15.48
C ASN A 784 -5.46 -20.34 -14.75
N ASP A 785 -6.65 -19.79 -14.99
CA ASP A 785 -7.91 -20.33 -14.48
C ASP A 785 -8.22 -21.74 -15.00
N SER A 786 -7.88 -22.04 -16.24
CA SER A 786 -8.01 -23.39 -16.78
C SER A 786 -7.16 -24.40 -15.99
N ALA A 787 -5.93 -24.03 -15.66
CA ALA A 787 -5.05 -24.86 -14.85
C ALA A 787 -5.55 -24.97 -13.39
N ALA A 788 -6.02 -23.88 -12.79
CA ALA A 788 -6.58 -23.87 -11.45
C ALA A 788 -7.86 -24.74 -11.34
N ALA A 789 -8.74 -24.67 -12.32
CA ALA A 789 -9.92 -25.51 -12.42
C ALA A 789 -9.59 -27.01 -12.46
N VAL A 790 -8.57 -27.35 -13.26
CA VAL A 790 -8.09 -28.73 -13.35
C VAL A 790 -7.47 -29.20 -12.05
N ASN A 791 -6.66 -28.35 -11.38
CA ASN A 791 -6.10 -28.66 -10.06
C ASN A 791 -7.18 -28.86 -9.02
N ALA A 792 -8.27 -28.08 -9.05
CA ALA A 792 -9.41 -28.26 -8.16
C ALA A 792 -10.09 -29.61 -8.37
N LEU A 793 -10.29 -30.04 -9.63
CA LEU A 793 -10.82 -31.36 -9.94
C LEU A 793 -9.91 -32.48 -9.42
N LEU A 794 -8.60 -32.36 -9.66
CA LEU A 794 -7.61 -33.34 -9.19
C LEU A 794 -7.58 -33.42 -7.65
N ARG A 795 -7.66 -32.27 -6.97
CA ARG A 795 -7.73 -32.20 -5.51
C ARG A 795 -9.00 -32.86 -4.97
N ALA A 796 -10.10 -32.74 -5.68
CA ALA A 796 -11.36 -33.42 -5.36
C ALA A 796 -11.37 -34.91 -5.74
N GLY A 797 -10.25 -35.47 -6.18
CA GLY A 797 -10.09 -36.88 -6.57
C GLY A 797 -10.77 -37.24 -7.89
N LYS A 798 -11.01 -36.24 -8.75
CA LYS A 798 -11.63 -36.44 -10.06
C LYS A 798 -10.56 -36.85 -11.09
N THR A 799 -11.01 -37.51 -12.15
CA THR A 799 -10.14 -37.91 -13.24
C THR A 799 -10.12 -36.84 -14.32
N VAL A 800 -8.95 -36.29 -14.58
CA VAL A 800 -8.70 -35.36 -15.69
C VAL A 800 -7.56 -35.87 -16.55
N GLY A 801 -7.69 -35.73 -17.85
CA GLY A 801 -6.65 -36.04 -18.82
C GLY A 801 -6.20 -34.81 -19.57
N MET A 802 -4.94 -34.81 -20.03
CA MET A 802 -4.43 -33.87 -21.03
C MET A 802 -4.42 -34.56 -22.40
N ILE A 803 -5.07 -33.95 -23.37
CA ILE A 803 -5.14 -34.51 -24.74
C ILE A 803 -3.76 -34.45 -25.38
N THR A 804 -3.32 -35.58 -25.94
CA THR A 804 -1.93 -35.76 -26.42
C THR A 804 -1.81 -35.68 -27.95
N GLU A 805 -2.92 -35.81 -28.68
CA GLU A 805 -2.94 -35.84 -30.15
C GLU A 805 -4.14 -35.10 -30.72
N GLY A 806 -4.08 -34.66 -31.96
CA GLY A 806 -5.17 -34.00 -32.70
C GLY A 806 -5.19 -32.49 -32.53
N THR A 807 -6.30 -31.87 -32.93
CA THR A 807 -6.50 -30.40 -32.88
C THR A 807 -6.60 -29.86 -31.47
N GLU A 808 -7.08 -30.69 -30.55
CA GLU A 808 -7.26 -30.34 -29.14
C GLU A 808 -6.06 -30.71 -28.29
N LYS A 809 -4.91 -31.01 -28.89
CA LYS A 809 -3.70 -31.34 -28.14
C LYS A 809 -3.29 -30.21 -27.19
N GLY A 810 -3.11 -30.55 -25.92
CA GLY A 810 -2.72 -29.63 -24.87
C GLY A 810 -3.90 -29.16 -24.01
N ASN A 811 -5.12 -29.35 -24.49
CA ASN A 811 -6.34 -29.07 -23.72
C ASN A 811 -6.61 -30.21 -22.73
N PHE A 812 -7.44 -29.93 -21.74
CA PHE A 812 -7.82 -30.91 -20.74
C PHE A 812 -9.15 -31.58 -21.09
N ILE A 813 -9.36 -32.79 -20.59
CA ILE A 813 -10.62 -33.52 -20.76
C ILE A 813 -11.06 -34.14 -19.45
N CYS A 814 -12.35 -33.98 -19.12
CA CYS A 814 -12.97 -34.54 -17.92
C CYS A 814 -14.42 -34.95 -18.21
N SER A 815 -15.08 -35.61 -17.27
CA SER A 815 -16.52 -35.89 -17.40
C SER A 815 -17.35 -34.60 -17.24
N TYR A 816 -18.51 -34.53 -17.87
CA TYR A 816 -19.46 -33.43 -17.71
C TYR A 816 -19.91 -33.25 -16.24
N ALA A 817 -20.10 -34.35 -15.52
CA ALA A 817 -20.48 -34.30 -14.11
C ALA A 817 -19.39 -33.68 -13.23
N ASP A 818 -18.13 -33.96 -13.52
CA ASP A 818 -16.99 -33.34 -12.82
C ASP A 818 -16.82 -31.86 -13.21
N PHE A 819 -16.95 -31.54 -14.50
CA PHE A 819 -16.93 -30.17 -14.99
C PHE A 819 -17.97 -29.28 -14.26
N LEU A 820 -19.17 -29.76 -14.05
CA LEU A 820 -20.20 -28.99 -13.35
C LEU A 820 -19.85 -28.61 -11.90
N THR A 821 -18.90 -29.32 -11.29
CA THR A 821 -18.45 -28.99 -9.93
C THR A 821 -17.52 -27.79 -9.86
N ILE A 822 -17.04 -27.30 -11.01
CA ILE A 822 -16.09 -26.20 -11.10
C ILE A 822 -16.53 -25.08 -12.07
N ALA A 823 -17.63 -25.30 -12.80
CA ALA A 823 -18.02 -24.44 -13.92
C ALA A 823 -18.41 -23.00 -13.51
N GLY A 824 -18.75 -22.78 -12.24
CA GLY A 824 -19.08 -21.46 -11.71
C GLY A 824 -17.92 -20.72 -11.00
N ASP A 825 -16.82 -21.42 -10.74
CA ASP A 825 -15.76 -20.92 -9.88
C ASP A 825 -14.56 -20.37 -10.66
N TYR A 826 -14.48 -20.66 -11.95
CA TYR A 826 -13.32 -20.33 -12.80
C TYR A 826 -13.75 -19.74 -14.14
N VAL A 827 -12.94 -18.85 -14.66
CA VAL A 827 -13.11 -18.29 -16.02
C VAL A 827 -12.48 -19.25 -17.05
N ILE A 828 -13.28 -20.17 -17.53
CA ILE A 828 -12.84 -21.23 -18.46
C ILE A 828 -13.74 -21.35 -19.67
N THR A 829 -13.15 -21.63 -20.82
CA THR A 829 -13.85 -22.05 -22.03
C THR A 829 -13.86 -23.57 -22.11
N ALA A 830 -15.04 -24.13 -22.32
CA ALA A 830 -15.21 -25.57 -22.33
C ALA A 830 -16.19 -26.04 -23.41
N THR A 831 -15.91 -27.19 -24.00
CA THR A 831 -16.75 -27.78 -25.06
C THR A 831 -17.14 -29.21 -24.72
N GLY A 832 -18.45 -29.46 -24.70
CA GLY A 832 -18.99 -30.80 -24.54
C GLY A 832 -18.84 -31.62 -25.83
N VAL A 833 -18.22 -32.80 -25.73
CA VAL A 833 -17.92 -33.67 -26.89
C VAL A 833 -18.31 -35.11 -26.62
N TYR A 834 -18.59 -35.88 -27.68
CA TYR A 834 -18.67 -37.33 -27.55
C TYR A 834 -17.27 -37.93 -27.49
N GLY A 835 -16.82 -38.27 -26.26
CA GLY A 835 -15.40 -38.50 -25.89
C GLY A 835 -14.69 -39.70 -26.45
N ALA A 836 -15.32 -40.55 -27.29
CA ALA A 836 -14.72 -41.80 -27.70
C ALA A 836 -13.51 -41.69 -28.67
N GLY A 837 -13.00 -40.47 -28.95
CA GLY A 837 -11.97 -40.27 -29.95
C GLY A 837 -10.69 -39.57 -29.45
N TYR A 838 -10.63 -39.13 -28.21
CA TYR A 838 -9.48 -38.37 -27.72
C TYR A 838 -8.48 -39.26 -26.97
N LYS A 839 -7.23 -39.22 -27.37
CA LYS A 839 -6.14 -39.80 -26.58
C LYS A 839 -5.68 -38.78 -25.55
N ALA A 840 -5.77 -39.14 -24.28
CA ALA A 840 -5.35 -38.29 -23.21
C ALA A 840 -4.43 -39.03 -22.21
N ALA A 841 -3.44 -38.34 -21.70
CA ALA A 841 -2.66 -38.76 -20.54
C ALA A 841 -3.38 -38.33 -19.26
N VAL A 842 -3.60 -39.29 -18.38
CA VAL A 842 -4.21 -39.01 -17.08
C VAL A 842 -3.26 -38.17 -16.24
N LEU A 843 -3.80 -37.05 -15.72
CA LEU A 843 -3.04 -36.17 -14.86
C LEU A 843 -3.01 -36.69 -13.41
N LEU A 844 -1.91 -36.44 -12.76
CA LEU A 844 -1.73 -36.77 -11.34
C LEU A 844 -2.08 -35.56 -10.46
N ASN A 845 -2.51 -35.83 -9.25
CA ASN A 845 -2.74 -34.83 -8.21
C ASN A 845 -1.48 -34.73 -7.33
N PRO A 846 -0.52 -33.87 -7.61
CA PRO A 846 0.65 -33.73 -6.77
C PRO A 846 0.27 -33.06 -5.46
N GLN A 847 0.87 -33.52 -4.35
CA GLN A 847 0.75 -32.83 -3.07
C GLN A 847 2.00 -32.00 -2.83
N VAL A 848 1.82 -30.71 -2.62
CA VAL A 848 2.89 -29.79 -2.26
C VAL A 848 3.01 -29.73 -0.74
N PHE A 849 4.23 -29.88 -0.25
CA PHE A 849 4.54 -29.77 1.19
C PHE A 849 5.24 -28.45 1.43
N LEU A 850 4.71 -27.67 2.36
CA LEU A 850 5.30 -26.43 2.81
C LEU A 850 5.96 -26.66 4.17
N PRO A 851 7.21 -26.26 4.37
CA PRO A 851 7.88 -26.46 5.65
C PRO A 851 7.31 -25.53 6.71
N GLY A 852 6.81 -26.09 7.79
CA GLY A 852 6.30 -25.37 8.96
C GLY A 852 5.01 -24.59 8.68
N LYS A 853 4.63 -23.76 9.65
CA LYS A 853 3.52 -22.81 9.47
C LYS A 853 4.02 -21.54 8.81
N PRO A 854 3.16 -20.80 8.06
CA PRO A 854 3.51 -19.49 7.57
C PRO A 854 3.93 -18.58 8.74
N ALA A 855 5.21 -18.32 8.83
CA ALA A 855 5.78 -17.53 9.92
C ALA A 855 6.17 -16.11 9.47
N ASN A 856 6.12 -15.86 8.17
CA ASN A 856 6.51 -14.59 7.56
C ASN A 856 5.80 -14.39 6.21
N ASN A 857 5.93 -13.21 5.64
CA ASN A 857 5.31 -12.83 4.38
C ASN A 857 5.62 -13.81 3.23
N THR A 858 6.86 -14.26 3.11
CA THR A 858 7.28 -15.16 2.02
C THR A 858 6.50 -16.47 2.01
N SER A 859 6.30 -17.10 3.17
CA SER A 859 5.50 -18.33 3.27
C SER A 859 4.03 -18.07 2.93
N GLY A 860 3.51 -16.90 3.32
CA GLY A 860 2.15 -16.46 2.99
C GLY A 860 1.93 -16.31 1.48
N TYR A 861 2.88 -15.73 0.77
CA TYR A 861 2.81 -15.60 -0.69
C TYR A 861 2.80 -16.96 -1.39
N VAL A 862 3.66 -17.89 -0.97
CA VAL A 862 3.66 -19.24 -1.54
C VAL A 862 2.33 -19.95 -1.29
N GLU A 863 1.79 -19.85 -0.08
CA GLU A 863 0.48 -20.41 0.25
C GLU A 863 -0.63 -19.76 -0.58
N ALA A 864 -0.67 -18.43 -0.67
CA ALA A 864 -1.66 -17.71 -1.46
C ALA A 864 -1.62 -18.12 -2.93
N THR A 865 -0.42 -18.24 -3.50
CA THR A 865 -0.23 -18.72 -4.88
C THR A 865 -0.75 -20.14 -5.09
N LEU A 866 -0.43 -21.06 -4.18
CA LEU A 866 -0.91 -22.46 -4.28
C LEU A 866 -2.43 -22.53 -4.12
N ARG A 867 -3.00 -21.70 -3.26
CA ARG A 867 -4.45 -21.58 -3.05
C ARG A 867 -5.13 -21.05 -4.30
N ALA A 868 -4.65 -19.95 -4.86
CA ALA A 868 -5.17 -19.34 -6.09
C ALA A 868 -5.10 -20.31 -7.27
N ALA A 869 -4.04 -21.07 -7.40
CA ALA A 869 -3.88 -22.12 -8.42
C ALA A 869 -4.58 -23.44 -8.07
N SER A 870 -5.33 -23.50 -6.97
CA SER A 870 -6.07 -24.67 -6.48
C SER A 870 -5.23 -25.92 -6.24
N TYR A 871 -3.94 -25.76 -5.96
CA TYR A 871 -3.08 -26.91 -5.67
C TYR A 871 -3.48 -27.61 -4.36
N ASN A 872 -3.18 -28.92 -4.32
CA ASN A 872 -3.24 -29.71 -3.10
C ASN A 872 -1.96 -29.47 -2.28
N TYR A 873 -2.04 -28.71 -1.20
CA TYR A 873 -0.90 -28.39 -0.34
C TYR A 873 -1.19 -28.65 1.13
N ARG A 874 -0.16 -28.83 1.92
CA ARG A 874 -0.22 -28.87 3.38
C ARG A 874 1.08 -28.38 3.99
N PHE A 875 0.99 -27.95 5.23
CA PHE A 875 2.16 -27.69 6.06
C PHE A 875 2.59 -28.96 6.78
N ASP A 876 3.89 -29.13 6.92
CA ASP A 876 4.48 -30.25 7.67
C ASP A 876 4.48 -29.94 9.18
#